data_dae8680a64cdc5f1426ec064e2edebd5
#
_entry.id   dae8680a64cdc5f1426ec064e2edebd5
#
_cell.length_a   1.000
_cell.length_b   1.000
_cell.length_c   1.000
_cell.angle_alpha   90.00
_cell.angle_beta   90.00
_cell.angle_gamma   90.00
#
_symmetry.space_group_name_H-M   'P 1'
#
loop_
_entity.id
_entity.type
_entity.pdbx_description
1 polymer ?
#
loop_
_entity_poly.entity_id
_entity_poly.type
_entity_poly.pdbx_seq_one_letter_code
_entity_poly.pdbx_strand_id
1 'polypeptide(L)'
;TTQHILKDKLTLNLIGNASYREQRAPGSLSSEVDPVFGTVKRDFDINPYSYALRSSRTLDPDEFYTRNYTPFNIKDELSKNYMDLNVSDVKFQAELKWKITPKVEVSALGAIKYQASSTEHHIEDSSNQAQAYRSMATSIIQSNNPYLYDNPDEPNRDKYSILPQGGIYKRSDFRAKSRDFRASISYNDTFNDKHILNLFGIVEVNAIDRRATSFQGWGLQYDMGETPFYILDLFKKQLEENTQYYSLSNTRERNAAFAGTFSYSYDYRYTINGTLRYEGSNRLGRSRKARWLPTWNIAGKWSIDQESFFEPLRPAFSSLALRLSYSLTADRGPTWVNNSTATIYPLNPWRGATEIREPALSISAPENSELTYEKKHELNVGLDMGFLDDRITLSMDAYRRNNFDLIGNVVTMGLGGAVDKQGNVAEMKSQGVELSLFTRNIERKDFKWQTNFIFAWMDNEVTKLKTMTRMIDYITGTGYSMEGTPRGSLFSLKFKGLNEMGIPTFLAADGSITSTNIQFQETVNMSNLVYEGPVDPTITGSLGNIFKWKGFTLNVFMTYSFGNVVRLDPIFSNGYSDLTAMPREFANRYLNPGDERRTNVPVIASTRQNNDISNLYVAYSAYNYSDVRVAKGDFIRMKEISLSYDFPQSVSSKLRMSGLSLKFQATNPFLIYSDKKLQGQDPEFFNTGGVAVPMPKQFTLTLRVSF
;
A
#
# COMPACT_ATOMS: atom_id res chain seq x y z
N THR A 1 1.75 -26.34 -22.76
CA THR A 1 2.17 -27.38 -23.73
C THR A 1 3.28 -26.81 -24.59
N THR A 2 4.36 -27.55 -24.73
CA THR A 2 5.48 -27.24 -25.62
C THR A 2 5.50 -28.27 -26.74
N GLN A 3 5.56 -27.86 -27.97
CA GLN A 3 5.73 -28.72 -29.15
C GLN A 3 7.02 -28.37 -29.85
N HIS A 4 7.87 -29.36 -30.11
CA HIS A 4 9.06 -29.25 -30.95
C HIS A 4 8.71 -29.66 -32.36
N ILE A 5 8.94 -28.76 -33.30
CA ILE A 5 8.64 -28.93 -34.71
C ILE A 5 9.97 -28.82 -35.52
N LEU A 6 10.10 -29.52 -36.63
CA LEU A 6 11.28 -29.46 -37.50
C LEU A 6 12.62 -29.80 -36.79
N LYS A 7 12.70 -30.95 -36.12
CA LYS A 7 13.94 -31.44 -35.47
C LYS A 7 14.56 -30.39 -34.52
N ASP A 8 13.76 -29.87 -33.58
CA ASP A 8 14.14 -28.88 -32.57
C ASP A 8 14.56 -27.50 -33.11
N LYS A 9 14.40 -27.21 -34.39
CA LYS A 9 14.63 -25.85 -34.92
C LYS A 9 13.49 -24.90 -34.64
N LEU A 10 12.27 -25.40 -34.53
CA LEU A 10 11.08 -24.61 -34.28
C LEU A 10 10.37 -25.13 -33.05
N THR A 11 10.15 -24.28 -32.07
CA THR A 11 9.45 -24.60 -30.81
C THR A 11 8.23 -23.72 -30.68
N LEU A 12 7.07 -24.34 -30.47
CA LEU A 12 5.81 -23.64 -30.14
C LEU A 12 5.45 -23.89 -28.68
N ASN A 13 5.37 -22.82 -27.90
CA ASN A 13 4.92 -22.84 -26.52
C ASN A 13 3.52 -22.26 -26.43
N LEU A 14 2.56 -23.03 -25.93
CA LEU A 14 1.21 -22.58 -25.66
C LEU A 14 0.95 -22.62 -24.17
N ILE A 15 0.55 -21.49 -23.60
CA ILE A 15 0.27 -21.34 -22.18
C ILE A 15 -1.14 -20.77 -22.02
N GLY A 16 -2.00 -21.50 -21.34
CA GLY A 16 -3.33 -21.05 -20.90
C GLY A 16 -3.39 -21.01 -19.40
N ASN A 17 -3.79 -19.89 -18.83
CA ASN A 17 -4.05 -19.72 -17.42
C ASN A 17 -5.47 -19.18 -17.24
N ALA A 18 -6.22 -19.79 -16.32
CA ALA A 18 -7.51 -19.29 -15.89
C ALA A 18 -7.57 -19.36 -14.36
N SER A 19 -8.11 -18.34 -13.74
CA SER A 19 -8.38 -18.32 -12.32
C SER A 19 -9.70 -17.65 -12.02
N TYR A 20 -10.38 -18.15 -11.00
CA TYR A 20 -11.57 -17.56 -10.41
C TYR A 20 -11.36 -17.46 -8.91
N ARG A 21 -11.70 -16.31 -8.34
CA ARG A 21 -11.65 -16.05 -6.91
C ARG A 21 -12.95 -15.42 -6.47
N GLU A 22 -13.50 -15.94 -5.41
CA GLU A 22 -14.63 -15.40 -4.68
C GLU A 22 -14.20 -15.11 -3.24
N GLN A 23 -14.60 -13.96 -2.73
CA GLN A 23 -14.25 -13.54 -1.38
C GLN A 23 -15.37 -12.69 -0.81
N ARG A 24 -15.78 -12.97 0.44
CA ARG A 24 -16.66 -12.11 1.23
C ARG A 24 -15.87 -11.36 2.30
N ALA A 25 -16.19 -10.10 2.50
CA ALA A 25 -15.58 -9.22 3.50
C ALA A 25 -16.65 -8.35 4.18
N PRO A 26 -16.39 -7.80 5.38
CA PRO A 26 -17.25 -6.78 5.99
C PRO A 26 -17.44 -5.57 5.08
N GLY A 27 -18.61 -4.94 5.15
CA GLY A 27 -18.99 -3.85 4.24
C GLY A 27 -18.16 -2.59 4.37
N SER A 28 -17.83 -2.15 5.57
CA SER A 28 -17.00 -0.97 5.79
C SER A 28 -15.97 -1.22 6.91
N LEU A 29 -14.71 -0.92 6.61
CA LEU A 29 -13.57 -1.09 7.53
C LEU A 29 -12.81 0.21 7.75
N SER A 30 -13.34 1.36 7.33
CA SER A 30 -12.63 2.64 7.28
C SER A 30 -13.13 3.64 8.32
N SER A 31 -12.24 4.55 8.67
CA SER A 31 -12.53 5.76 9.43
C SER A 31 -12.25 6.98 8.57
N GLU A 32 -12.94 8.08 8.83
CA GLU A 32 -12.71 9.37 8.20
C GLU A 32 -12.11 10.34 9.18
N VAL A 33 -11.16 11.16 8.72
CA VAL A 33 -10.63 12.29 9.47
C VAL A 33 -11.30 13.56 8.95
N ASP A 34 -11.95 14.29 9.86
CA ASP A 34 -12.48 15.61 9.55
C ASP A 34 -11.32 16.55 9.23
N PRO A 35 -11.23 17.11 8.01
CA PRO A 35 -10.07 17.91 7.62
C PRO A 35 -10.03 19.29 8.31
N VAL A 36 -11.14 19.75 8.88
CA VAL A 36 -11.24 21.06 9.55
C VAL A 36 -10.84 20.94 11.03
N PHE A 37 -11.32 19.91 11.70
CA PHE A 37 -11.21 19.78 13.15
C PHE A 37 -10.29 18.62 13.61
N GLY A 38 -9.77 17.83 12.67
CA GLY A 38 -8.92 16.67 12.96
C GLY A 38 -9.62 15.54 13.72
N THR A 39 -10.93 15.58 13.86
CA THR A 39 -11.70 14.52 14.54
C THR A 39 -11.80 13.26 13.68
N VAL A 40 -11.77 12.10 14.32
CA VAL A 40 -11.89 10.81 13.61
C VAL A 40 -13.32 10.28 13.76
N LYS A 41 -13.99 10.09 12.62
CA LYS A 41 -15.34 9.52 12.54
C LYS A 41 -15.26 8.07 12.10
N ARG A 42 -16.09 7.21 12.73
CA ARG A 42 -16.18 5.78 12.46
C ARG A 42 -17.63 5.31 12.40
N ASP A 43 -18.47 6.09 11.78
CA ASP A 43 -19.92 5.93 11.86
C ASP A 43 -20.37 4.52 11.43
N PHE A 44 -19.85 4.03 10.32
CA PHE A 44 -20.20 2.70 9.79
C PHE A 44 -19.01 1.75 9.72
N ASP A 45 -17.95 2.00 10.50
CA ASP A 45 -16.81 1.08 10.61
C ASP A 45 -17.24 -0.17 11.39
N ILE A 46 -17.26 -1.31 10.73
CA ILE A 46 -17.60 -2.63 11.27
C ILE A 46 -16.40 -3.59 11.27
N ASN A 47 -15.18 -3.07 11.25
CA ASN A 47 -13.98 -3.87 11.41
C ASN A 47 -14.01 -4.60 12.77
N PRO A 48 -14.08 -5.95 12.81
CA PRO A 48 -14.18 -6.72 14.06
C PRO A 48 -13.00 -6.47 15.01
N TYR A 49 -11.82 -6.21 14.48
CA TYR A 49 -10.63 -5.95 15.29
C TYR A 49 -10.70 -4.56 15.94
N SER A 50 -11.05 -3.52 15.19
CA SER A 50 -11.28 -2.18 15.76
C SER A 50 -12.40 -2.19 16.79
N TYR A 51 -13.47 -2.91 16.51
CA TYR A 51 -14.57 -3.11 17.46
C TYR A 51 -14.08 -3.73 18.77
N ALA A 52 -13.33 -4.85 18.70
CA ALA A 52 -12.80 -5.54 19.87
C ALA A 52 -11.83 -4.68 20.70
N LEU A 53 -11.03 -3.81 20.05
CA LEU A 53 -10.12 -2.90 20.75
C LEU A 53 -10.83 -1.74 21.45
N ARG A 54 -11.94 -1.25 20.89
CA ARG A 54 -12.56 0.03 21.27
C ARG A 54 -13.87 -0.09 22.01
N SER A 55 -14.48 -1.27 22.03
CA SER A 55 -15.69 -1.51 22.81
C SER A 55 -15.39 -1.72 24.28
N SER A 56 -16.26 -1.21 25.15
CA SER A 56 -16.19 -1.42 26.59
C SER A 56 -16.12 -2.90 26.94
N ARG A 57 -15.35 -3.26 27.95
CA ARG A 57 -15.25 -4.64 28.43
C ARG A 57 -16.52 -5.13 29.17
N THR A 58 -17.41 -4.22 29.50
CA THR A 58 -18.73 -4.53 30.10
C THR A 58 -19.81 -4.74 29.05
N LEU A 59 -19.52 -4.47 27.78
CA LEU A 59 -20.45 -4.60 26.66
C LEU A 59 -20.52 -6.08 26.23
N ASP A 60 -21.73 -6.66 26.30
CA ASP A 60 -21.97 -7.99 25.80
C ASP A 60 -22.06 -7.95 24.27
N PRO A 61 -21.24 -8.69 23.52
CA PRO A 61 -21.28 -8.71 22.06
C PRO A 61 -22.55 -9.38 21.48
N ASP A 62 -23.37 -10.02 22.31
CA ASP A 62 -24.64 -10.61 21.90
C ASP A 62 -25.83 -9.67 22.12
N GLU A 63 -25.64 -8.59 22.85
CA GLU A 63 -26.67 -7.59 23.14
C GLU A 63 -26.64 -6.43 22.12
N PHE A 64 -27.80 -5.81 21.92
CA PHE A 64 -27.92 -4.61 21.10
C PHE A 64 -27.75 -3.34 21.94
N TYR A 65 -27.02 -2.37 21.40
CA TYR A 65 -26.92 -1.03 21.95
C TYR A 65 -27.18 0.02 20.87
N THR A 66 -27.37 1.27 21.26
CA THR A 66 -27.63 2.35 20.30
C THR A 66 -26.33 2.87 19.67
N ARG A 67 -26.25 2.81 18.35
CA ARG A 67 -25.21 3.45 17.51
C ARG A 67 -25.90 4.07 16.30
N ASN A 68 -25.50 5.30 15.94
CA ASN A 68 -26.11 6.03 14.81
C ASN A 68 -27.65 6.12 14.94
N TYR A 69 -28.13 6.42 16.17
CA TYR A 69 -29.56 6.53 16.53
C TYR A 69 -30.38 5.24 16.37
N THR A 70 -29.80 4.10 16.14
CA THR A 70 -30.48 2.82 15.89
C THR A 70 -29.82 1.67 16.63
N PRO A 71 -30.51 0.53 16.81
CA PRO A 71 -29.89 -0.65 17.40
C PRO A 71 -28.69 -1.12 16.57
N PHE A 72 -27.63 -1.50 17.25
CA PHE A 72 -26.40 -2.04 16.67
C PHE A 72 -25.93 -3.25 17.47
N ASN A 73 -25.58 -4.31 16.73
CA ASN A 73 -24.83 -5.46 17.22
C ASN A 73 -23.82 -5.85 16.15
N ILE A 74 -22.55 -6.02 16.53
CA ILE A 74 -21.47 -6.29 15.55
C ILE A 74 -21.67 -7.61 14.78
N LYS A 75 -22.14 -8.67 15.44
CA LYS A 75 -22.36 -9.97 14.80
C LYS A 75 -23.50 -9.90 13.79
N ASP A 76 -24.57 -9.20 14.15
CA ASP A 76 -25.72 -8.97 13.29
C ASP A 76 -25.31 -8.11 12.08
N GLU A 77 -24.61 -7.00 12.33
CA GLU A 77 -24.17 -6.08 11.28
C GLU A 77 -23.23 -6.75 10.25
N LEU A 78 -22.30 -7.61 10.70
CA LEU A 78 -21.41 -8.36 9.81
C LEU A 78 -22.14 -9.31 8.87
N SER A 79 -23.34 -9.78 9.25
CA SER A 79 -24.16 -10.63 8.40
C SER A 79 -25.01 -9.85 7.39
N LYS A 80 -25.31 -8.57 7.68
CA LYS A 80 -26.24 -7.71 6.93
C LYS A 80 -25.56 -6.60 6.12
N ASN A 81 -24.28 -6.35 6.39
CA ASN A 81 -23.48 -5.33 5.73
C ASN A 81 -22.14 -5.95 5.31
N TYR A 82 -22.10 -6.44 4.07
CA TYR A 82 -20.95 -7.21 3.57
C TYR A 82 -20.67 -6.90 2.10
N MET A 83 -19.45 -7.20 1.68
CA MET A 83 -19.00 -7.08 0.30
C MET A 83 -18.64 -8.45 -0.27
N ASP A 84 -19.16 -8.75 -1.45
CA ASP A 84 -18.76 -9.89 -2.26
C ASP A 84 -17.85 -9.43 -3.40
N LEU A 85 -16.65 -10.00 -3.45
CA LEU A 85 -15.64 -9.74 -4.48
C LEU A 85 -15.46 -10.99 -5.35
N ASN A 86 -15.74 -10.85 -6.63
CA ASN A 86 -15.53 -11.89 -7.64
C ASN A 86 -14.47 -11.42 -8.63
N VAL A 87 -13.46 -12.25 -8.88
CA VAL A 87 -12.39 -11.96 -9.86
C VAL A 87 -12.19 -13.15 -10.78
N SER A 88 -12.33 -12.91 -12.07
CA SER A 88 -12.04 -13.86 -13.14
C SER A 88 -10.86 -13.34 -13.96
N ASP A 89 -9.86 -14.16 -14.18
CA ASP A 89 -8.68 -13.85 -14.99
C ASP A 89 -8.43 -14.99 -15.97
N VAL A 90 -8.35 -14.67 -17.25
CA VAL A 90 -8.05 -15.65 -18.31
C VAL A 90 -6.94 -15.06 -19.18
N LYS A 91 -5.85 -15.81 -19.33
CA LYS A 91 -4.72 -15.47 -20.18
C LYS A 91 -4.42 -16.62 -21.13
N PHE A 92 -4.29 -16.29 -22.39
CA PHE A 92 -3.74 -17.19 -23.41
C PHE A 92 -2.49 -16.55 -24.02
N GLN A 93 -1.44 -17.34 -24.16
CA GLN A 93 -0.16 -16.92 -24.70
C GLN A 93 0.36 -17.99 -25.67
N ALA A 94 0.82 -17.54 -26.84
CA ALA A 94 1.51 -18.35 -27.82
C ALA A 94 2.89 -17.75 -28.08
N GLU A 95 3.92 -18.55 -28.02
CA GLU A 95 5.30 -18.16 -28.33
C GLU A 95 5.88 -19.13 -29.34
N LEU A 96 6.39 -18.59 -30.43
CA LEU A 96 7.09 -19.31 -31.45
C LEU A 96 8.58 -18.95 -31.37
N LYS A 97 9.46 -19.95 -31.20
CA LYS A 97 10.91 -19.79 -31.19
C LYS A 97 11.49 -20.53 -32.39
N TRP A 98 12.31 -19.84 -33.13
CA TRP A 98 12.99 -20.38 -34.32
C TRP A 98 14.50 -20.23 -34.19
N LYS A 99 15.19 -21.35 -34.06
CA LYS A 99 16.67 -21.43 -34.15
C LYS A 99 17.08 -21.44 -35.60
N ILE A 100 17.42 -20.26 -36.14
CA ILE A 100 17.90 -20.11 -37.52
C ILE A 100 19.23 -20.80 -37.66
N THR A 101 20.13 -20.58 -36.70
CA THR A 101 21.43 -21.25 -36.57
C THR A 101 21.64 -21.62 -35.10
N PRO A 102 22.65 -22.44 -34.75
CA PRO A 102 22.99 -22.67 -33.33
C PRO A 102 23.30 -21.39 -32.52
N LYS A 103 23.65 -20.31 -33.22
CA LYS A 103 24.04 -19.02 -32.63
C LYS A 103 22.91 -17.98 -32.64
N VAL A 104 21.93 -18.13 -33.57
CA VAL A 104 20.86 -17.15 -33.79
C VAL A 104 19.49 -17.75 -33.52
N GLU A 105 18.77 -17.15 -32.60
CA GLU A 105 17.38 -17.50 -32.33
C GLU A 105 16.48 -16.27 -32.49
N VAL A 106 15.35 -16.45 -33.16
CA VAL A 106 14.27 -15.45 -33.25
C VAL A 106 13.05 -15.96 -32.52
N SER A 107 12.38 -15.11 -31.77
CA SER A 107 11.11 -15.47 -31.17
C SER A 107 10.03 -14.44 -31.43
N ALA A 108 8.77 -14.90 -31.50
CA ALA A 108 7.59 -14.08 -31.58
C ALA A 108 6.58 -14.59 -30.53
N LEU A 109 6.08 -13.68 -29.70
CA LEU A 109 5.12 -13.98 -28.65
C LEU A 109 3.90 -13.09 -28.83
N GLY A 110 2.72 -13.71 -28.80
CA GLY A 110 1.44 -13.03 -28.72
C GLY A 110 0.70 -13.48 -27.46
N ALA A 111 0.10 -12.54 -26.74
CA ALA A 111 -0.74 -12.86 -25.58
C ALA A 111 -2.01 -12.02 -25.57
N ILE A 112 -3.09 -12.66 -25.11
CA ILE A 112 -4.36 -12.00 -24.86
C ILE A 112 -4.74 -12.32 -23.40
N LYS A 113 -5.08 -11.27 -22.66
CA LYS A 113 -5.56 -11.38 -21.26
C LYS A 113 -6.91 -10.70 -21.14
N TYR A 114 -7.84 -11.39 -20.50
CA TYR A 114 -9.12 -10.83 -20.07
C TYR A 114 -9.24 -10.96 -18.58
N GLN A 115 -9.52 -9.85 -17.92
CA GLN A 115 -9.79 -9.80 -16.50
C GLN A 115 -11.15 -9.13 -16.27
N ALA A 116 -11.97 -9.71 -15.42
CA ALA A 116 -13.22 -9.13 -14.95
C ALA A 116 -13.26 -9.24 -13.43
N SER A 117 -13.67 -8.19 -12.75
CA SER A 117 -13.98 -8.23 -11.33
C SER A 117 -15.27 -7.48 -11.06
N SER A 118 -16.07 -8.00 -10.13
CA SER A 118 -17.20 -7.30 -9.54
C SER A 118 -17.02 -7.22 -8.03
N THR A 119 -17.31 -6.06 -7.46
CA THR A 119 -17.47 -5.87 -6.02
C THR A 119 -18.90 -5.46 -5.78
N GLU A 120 -19.61 -6.24 -4.99
CA GLU A 120 -21.00 -6.00 -4.62
C GLU A 120 -21.05 -5.75 -3.12
N HIS A 121 -21.54 -4.57 -2.72
CA HIS A 121 -21.67 -4.19 -1.31
C HIS A 121 -23.18 -4.20 -0.98
N HIS A 122 -23.53 -5.14 -0.15
CA HIS A 122 -24.90 -5.34 0.35
C HIS A 122 -25.03 -4.69 1.72
N ILE A 123 -25.95 -3.74 1.83
CA ILE A 123 -26.35 -3.07 3.07
C ILE A 123 -27.83 -3.34 3.21
N GLU A 124 -28.18 -4.38 3.95
CA GLU A 124 -29.55 -4.85 4.07
C GLU A 124 -30.44 -3.90 4.87
N ASP A 125 -31.74 -3.99 4.72
CA ASP A 125 -32.77 -3.12 5.32
C ASP A 125 -32.63 -2.97 6.82
N SER A 126 -32.34 -4.08 7.51
CA SER A 126 -32.24 -4.16 8.96
C SER A 126 -30.85 -3.87 9.49
N SER A 127 -29.85 -3.55 8.63
CA SER A 127 -28.53 -3.13 9.05
C SER A 127 -28.57 -1.79 9.78
N ASN A 128 -27.65 -1.57 10.72
CA ASN A 128 -27.52 -0.30 11.42
C ASN A 128 -27.33 0.86 10.43
N GLN A 129 -26.54 0.65 9.36
CA GLN A 129 -26.32 1.67 8.35
C GLN A 129 -27.60 2.06 7.61
N ALA A 130 -28.43 1.11 7.16
CA ALA A 130 -29.68 1.43 6.49
C ALA A 130 -30.69 2.08 7.45
N GLN A 131 -30.76 1.59 8.68
CA GLN A 131 -31.66 2.13 9.70
C GLN A 131 -31.28 3.55 10.12
N ALA A 132 -29.99 3.93 10.13
CA ALA A 132 -29.55 5.28 10.43
C ALA A 132 -30.15 6.33 9.47
N TYR A 133 -30.31 6.00 8.17
CA TYR A 133 -30.93 6.88 7.16
C TYR A 133 -32.43 7.11 7.36
N ARG A 134 -33.09 6.39 8.27
CA ARG A 134 -34.53 6.51 8.54
C ARG A 134 -34.85 6.79 9.99
N SER A 135 -33.85 6.95 10.84
CA SER A 135 -34.06 7.18 12.27
C SER A 135 -34.53 8.62 12.54
N MET A 136 -35.81 8.75 12.91
CA MET A 136 -36.48 10.02 13.23
C MET A 136 -37.57 9.80 14.30
N ALA A 137 -37.29 8.93 15.31
CA ALA A 137 -38.26 8.54 16.32
C ALA A 137 -38.66 9.70 17.26
N THR A 138 -37.82 10.72 17.41
CA THR A 138 -38.11 11.93 18.18
C THR A 138 -37.69 13.17 17.39
N SER A 139 -38.25 14.33 17.69
CA SER A 139 -37.88 15.60 17.06
C SER A 139 -36.38 15.93 17.26
N ILE A 140 -35.81 15.54 18.42
CA ILE A 140 -34.38 15.72 18.70
C ILE A 140 -33.53 14.84 17.80
N ILE A 141 -33.89 13.57 17.62
CA ILE A 141 -33.19 12.67 16.69
C ILE A 141 -33.34 13.19 15.26
N GLN A 142 -34.54 13.56 14.86
CA GLN A 142 -34.85 14.07 13.53
C GLN A 142 -34.00 15.31 13.16
N SER A 143 -33.90 16.28 14.08
CA SER A 143 -33.10 17.50 13.86
C SER A 143 -31.59 17.25 13.83
N ASN A 144 -31.08 16.31 14.66
CA ASN A 144 -29.65 16.06 14.84
C ASN A 144 -29.08 14.96 13.93
N ASN A 145 -29.93 14.12 13.34
CA ASN A 145 -29.48 13.03 12.48
C ASN A 145 -28.93 13.58 11.15
N PRO A 146 -27.60 13.45 10.87
CA PRO A 146 -26.99 13.96 9.66
C PRO A 146 -27.32 13.10 8.41
N TYR A 147 -27.89 11.92 8.59
CA TYR A 147 -28.24 11.01 7.48
C TYR A 147 -29.62 11.29 6.89
N LEU A 148 -30.44 12.08 7.55
CA LEU A 148 -31.70 12.55 7.02
C LEU A 148 -31.48 13.68 5.99
N TYR A 149 -32.40 13.80 5.07
CA TYR A 149 -32.36 14.85 4.05
C TYR A 149 -33.02 16.12 4.56
N ASP A 150 -32.27 17.22 4.48
CA ASP A 150 -32.70 18.58 4.71
C ASP A 150 -32.94 19.22 3.35
N ASN A 151 -34.22 19.40 2.98
CA ASN A 151 -34.57 19.88 1.66
C ASN A 151 -34.39 21.41 1.57
N PRO A 152 -33.42 21.91 0.80
CA PRO A 152 -33.15 23.35 0.73
C PRO A 152 -34.28 24.17 0.07
N ASP A 153 -35.17 23.52 -0.70
CA ASP A 153 -36.33 24.19 -1.31
C ASP A 153 -37.52 24.27 -0.34
N GLU A 154 -37.47 23.56 0.78
CA GLU A 154 -38.53 23.54 1.81
C GLU A 154 -37.94 23.81 3.21
N PRO A 155 -37.39 25.02 3.47
CA PRO A 155 -36.61 25.33 4.67
C PRO A 155 -37.38 25.21 5.99
N ASN A 156 -38.72 25.17 5.94
CA ASN A 156 -39.58 25.00 7.10
C ASN A 156 -40.08 23.58 7.31
N ARG A 157 -39.65 22.64 6.48
CA ARG A 157 -39.97 21.24 6.63
C ARG A 157 -38.89 20.55 7.47
N ASP A 158 -39.32 19.71 8.41
CA ASP A 158 -38.41 18.87 9.16
C ASP A 158 -37.65 17.92 8.25
N LYS A 159 -36.43 17.56 8.63
CA LYS A 159 -35.61 16.57 7.93
C LYS A 159 -36.36 15.23 7.81
N TYR A 160 -36.21 14.55 6.69
CA TYR A 160 -36.90 13.30 6.41
C TYR A 160 -35.98 12.27 5.72
N SER A 161 -36.41 11.01 5.70
CA SER A 161 -35.65 9.92 5.12
C SER A 161 -35.73 9.90 3.59
N ILE A 162 -34.57 9.75 2.94
CA ILE A 162 -34.45 9.41 1.52
C ILE A 162 -34.41 7.89 1.29
N LEU A 163 -34.42 7.10 2.36
CA LEU A 163 -34.42 5.65 2.35
C LEU A 163 -35.53 5.11 3.28
N PRO A 164 -36.82 5.40 3.00
CA PRO A 164 -37.90 4.99 3.91
C PRO A 164 -38.07 3.48 3.99
N GLN A 165 -37.72 2.73 2.95
CA GLN A 165 -37.76 1.28 2.87
C GLN A 165 -36.54 0.73 2.13
N GLY A 166 -36.22 -0.53 2.37
CA GLY A 166 -35.13 -1.24 1.71
C GLY A 166 -33.73 -0.85 2.21
N GLY A 167 -32.75 -1.54 1.73
CA GLY A 167 -31.35 -1.29 1.98
C GLY A 167 -30.65 -0.55 0.84
N ILE A 168 -29.31 -0.64 0.83
CA ILE A 168 -28.49 0.00 -0.21
C ILE A 168 -27.65 -1.09 -0.88
N TYR A 169 -27.64 -1.07 -2.20
CA TYR A 169 -26.81 -1.95 -3.02
C TYR A 169 -25.81 -1.13 -3.83
N LYS A 170 -24.52 -1.41 -3.65
CA LYS A 170 -23.45 -0.77 -4.43
C LYS A 170 -22.72 -1.84 -5.24
N ARG A 171 -22.55 -1.59 -6.52
CA ARG A 171 -21.81 -2.49 -7.40
C ARG A 171 -20.75 -1.74 -8.18
N SER A 172 -19.56 -2.31 -8.24
CA SER A 172 -18.46 -1.84 -9.07
C SER A 172 -17.94 -2.97 -9.94
N ASP A 173 -18.10 -2.84 -11.25
CA ASP A 173 -17.55 -3.78 -12.23
C ASP A 173 -16.31 -3.18 -12.87
N PHE A 174 -15.27 -3.98 -12.98
CA PHE A 174 -14.06 -3.64 -13.70
C PHE A 174 -13.75 -4.72 -14.75
N ARG A 175 -13.44 -4.30 -15.97
CA ARG A 175 -13.03 -5.20 -17.05
C ARG A 175 -11.77 -4.65 -17.71
N ALA A 176 -10.78 -5.51 -17.91
CA ALA A 176 -9.56 -5.18 -18.65
C ALA A 176 -9.32 -6.20 -19.76
N LYS A 177 -9.01 -5.69 -20.96
CA LYS A 177 -8.55 -6.50 -22.09
C LYS A 177 -7.14 -6.05 -22.44
N SER A 178 -6.17 -6.95 -22.30
CA SER A 178 -4.77 -6.72 -22.69
C SER A 178 -4.44 -7.54 -23.92
N ARG A 179 -3.67 -6.94 -24.80
CA ARG A 179 -3.07 -7.58 -25.99
C ARG A 179 -1.60 -7.22 -26.00
N ASP A 180 -0.77 -8.24 -26.00
CA ASP A 180 0.67 -8.11 -25.95
C ASP A 180 1.28 -8.77 -27.17
N PHE A 181 2.19 -8.08 -27.81
CA PHE A 181 3.01 -8.63 -28.87
C PHE A 181 4.48 -8.31 -28.58
N ARG A 182 5.32 -9.32 -28.76
CA ARG A 182 6.76 -9.21 -28.56
C ARG A 182 7.48 -9.99 -29.67
N ALA A 183 8.47 -9.38 -30.30
CA ALA A 183 9.38 -10.06 -31.18
C ALA A 183 10.81 -9.82 -30.72
N SER A 184 11.63 -10.86 -30.69
CA SER A 184 13.03 -10.73 -30.27
C SER A 184 13.97 -11.52 -31.17
N ILE A 185 15.23 -11.09 -31.20
CA ILE A 185 16.35 -11.77 -31.83
C ILE A 185 17.49 -11.85 -30.81
N SER A 186 18.10 -13.02 -30.70
CA SER A 186 19.31 -13.24 -29.91
C SER A 186 20.43 -13.82 -30.75
N TYR A 187 21.64 -13.37 -30.50
CA TYR A 187 22.88 -13.93 -31.01
C TYR A 187 23.80 -14.24 -29.86
N ASN A 188 24.29 -15.50 -29.79
CA ASN A 188 25.19 -15.95 -28.74
C ASN A 188 26.34 -16.70 -29.43
N ASP A 189 27.56 -16.27 -29.14
CA ASP A 189 28.76 -16.90 -29.72
C ASP A 189 29.94 -16.84 -28.77
N THR A 190 30.83 -17.80 -28.92
CA THR A 190 32.12 -17.87 -28.21
C THR A 190 33.23 -18.01 -29.26
N PHE A 191 34.16 -17.06 -29.28
CA PHE A 191 35.30 -17.02 -30.19
C PHE A 191 36.57 -17.36 -29.41
N ASN A 192 37.38 -18.26 -29.99
CA ASN A 192 38.67 -18.67 -29.41
C ASN A 192 38.58 -19.05 -27.91
N ASP A 193 37.47 -19.62 -27.47
CA ASP A 193 37.20 -20.03 -26.08
C ASP A 193 37.33 -18.92 -25.02
N LYS A 194 37.64 -17.69 -25.45
CA LYS A 194 37.91 -16.55 -24.55
C LYS A 194 36.94 -15.39 -24.73
N HIS A 195 36.37 -15.22 -25.88
CA HIS A 195 35.51 -14.08 -26.19
C HIS A 195 34.06 -14.55 -26.28
N ILE A 196 33.26 -14.24 -25.26
CA ILE A 196 31.85 -14.60 -25.19
C ILE A 196 31.04 -13.33 -25.53
N LEU A 197 30.23 -13.41 -26.60
CA LEU A 197 29.40 -12.31 -27.02
C LEU A 197 27.93 -12.74 -27.06
N ASN A 198 27.09 -11.97 -26.35
CA ASN A 198 25.64 -12.13 -26.36
C ASN A 198 25.01 -10.81 -26.81
N LEU A 199 24.20 -10.87 -27.86
CA LEU A 199 23.42 -9.74 -28.37
C LEU A 199 21.94 -10.11 -28.32
N PHE A 200 21.11 -9.18 -27.84
CA PHE A 200 19.67 -9.36 -27.79
C PHE A 200 18.97 -8.08 -28.23
N GLY A 201 17.99 -8.23 -29.12
CA GLY A 201 17.15 -7.16 -29.61
C GLY A 201 15.68 -7.52 -29.42
N ILE A 202 14.84 -6.56 -29.05
CA ILE A 202 13.42 -6.80 -28.79
C ILE A 202 12.57 -5.62 -29.20
N VAL A 203 11.39 -5.93 -29.72
CA VAL A 203 10.28 -5.00 -29.95
C VAL A 203 9.07 -5.47 -29.16
N GLU A 204 8.46 -4.58 -28.43
CA GLU A 204 7.29 -4.85 -27.59
C GLU A 204 6.17 -3.85 -27.90
N VAL A 205 4.95 -4.36 -28.01
CA VAL A 205 3.73 -3.55 -28.13
C VAL A 205 2.70 -4.09 -27.14
N ASN A 206 2.16 -3.20 -26.34
CA ASN A 206 1.12 -3.53 -25.36
C ASN A 206 -0.08 -2.61 -25.54
N ALA A 207 -1.28 -3.18 -25.55
CA ALA A 207 -2.53 -2.45 -25.63
C ALA A 207 -3.49 -2.94 -24.54
N ILE A 208 -3.90 -2.02 -23.67
CA ILE A 208 -4.83 -2.32 -22.58
C ILE A 208 -6.05 -1.42 -22.69
N ASP A 209 -7.22 -2.03 -22.76
CA ASP A 209 -8.52 -1.35 -22.72
C ASP A 209 -9.19 -1.70 -21.40
N ARG A 210 -9.45 -0.69 -20.55
CA ARG A 210 -10.12 -0.84 -19.25
C ARG A 210 -11.46 -0.15 -19.28
N ARG A 211 -12.46 -0.83 -18.72
CA ARG A 211 -13.78 -0.26 -18.48
C ARG A 211 -14.16 -0.50 -17.03
N ALA A 212 -14.52 0.56 -16.34
CA ALA A 212 -15.11 0.51 -15.01
C ALA A 212 -16.54 1.03 -15.07
N THR A 213 -17.41 0.40 -14.31
CA THR A 213 -18.81 0.81 -14.15
C THR A 213 -19.09 0.77 -12.66
N SER A 214 -19.67 1.82 -12.10
CA SER A 214 -20.19 1.79 -10.74
C SER A 214 -21.69 2.08 -10.76
N PHE A 215 -22.41 1.46 -9.84
CA PHE A 215 -23.83 1.62 -9.63
C PHE A 215 -24.14 1.64 -8.13
N GLN A 216 -25.04 2.52 -7.72
CA GLN A 216 -25.55 2.58 -6.35
C GLN A 216 -27.07 2.67 -6.39
N GLY A 217 -27.72 1.60 -5.97
CA GLY A 217 -29.17 1.51 -5.80
C GLY A 217 -29.57 1.73 -4.35
N TRP A 218 -30.63 2.47 -4.14
CA TRP A 218 -31.24 2.71 -2.83
C TRP A 218 -32.64 2.12 -2.81
N GLY A 219 -33.07 1.65 -1.63
CA GLY A 219 -34.39 1.09 -1.45
C GLY A 219 -34.53 -0.36 -1.91
N LEU A 220 -33.45 -1.12 -1.99
CA LEU A 220 -33.51 -2.54 -2.33
C LEU A 220 -34.05 -3.34 -1.15
N GLN A 221 -35.19 -4.01 -1.34
CA GLN A 221 -35.84 -4.82 -0.32
C GLN A 221 -35.34 -6.26 -0.42
N TYR A 222 -34.32 -6.59 0.34
CA TYR A 222 -33.64 -7.88 0.27
C TYR A 222 -34.51 -9.08 0.67
N ASP A 223 -35.40 -8.87 1.63
CA ASP A 223 -36.36 -9.89 2.11
C ASP A 223 -37.61 -10.04 1.22
N MET A 224 -37.82 -9.11 0.27
CA MET A 224 -38.94 -9.12 -0.68
C MET A 224 -38.47 -9.40 -2.12
N GLY A 225 -37.51 -10.30 -2.28
CA GLY A 225 -36.97 -10.70 -3.59
C GLY A 225 -36.22 -9.60 -4.32
N GLU A 226 -35.51 -8.76 -3.58
CA GLU A 226 -34.66 -7.69 -4.10
C GLU A 226 -35.40 -6.65 -4.94
N THR A 227 -36.69 -6.42 -4.62
CA THR A 227 -37.52 -5.42 -5.33
C THR A 227 -37.12 -4.01 -4.87
N PRO A 228 -36.80 -3.10 -5.79
CA PRO A 228 -36.41 -1.73 -5.41
C PRO A 228 -37.62 -0.86 -5.07
N PHE A 229 -37.49 0.01 -4.10
CA PHE A 229 -38.42 1.07 -3.73
C PHE A 229 -37.76 2.44 -3.95
N TYR A 230 -38.35 3.30 -4.78
CA TYR A 230 -37.78 4.60 -5.14
C TYR A 230 -38.56 5.75 -4.55
N ILE A 231 -37.83 6.81 -4.15
CA ILE A 231 -38.36 8.14 -3.91
C ILE A 231 -37.63 9.16 -4.80
N LEU A 232 -38.37 10.12 -5.32
CA LEU A 232 -37.79 11.13 -6.25
C LEU A 232 -36.78 12.06 -5.57
N ASP A 233 -36.97 12.33 -4.28
CA ASP A 233 -36.08 13.19 -3.50
C ASP A 233 -34.64 12.66 -3.38
N LEU A 234 -34.44 11.36 -3.55
CA LEU A 234 -33.10 10.79 -3.67
C LEU A 234 -32.35 11.37 -4.87
N PHE A 235 -32.99 11.42 -6.03
CA PHE A 235 -32.38 11.96 -7.25
C PHE A 235 -32.15 13.47 -7.13
N LYS A 236 -33.04 14.18 -6.47
CA LYS A 236 -32.89 15.60 -6.15
C LYS A 236 -31.64 15.81 -5.28
N LYS A 237 -31.53 15.10 -4.16
CA LYS A 237 -30.36 15.15 -3.26
C LYS A 237 -29.06 14.82 -4.00
N GLN A 238 -29.05 13.81 -4.84
CA GLN A 238 -27.85 13.44 -5.62
C GLN A 238 -27.44 14.55 -6.59
N LEU A 239 -28.39 15.26 -7.19
CA LEU A 239 -28.11 16.41 -8.05
C LEU A 239 -27.56 17.59 -7.24
N GLU A 240 -28.06 17.84 -6.05
CA GLU A 240 -27.59 18.90 -5.14
C GLU A 240 -26.16 18.66 -4.66
N GLU A 241 -25.86 17.42 -4.30
CA GLU A 241 -24.54 17.00 -3.81
C GLU A 241 -23.57 16.66 -4.95
N ASN A 242 -23.98 16.78 -6.20
CA ASN A 242 -23.21 16.39 -7.38
C ASN A 242 -22.72 14.93 -7.30
N THR A 243 -23.54 14.05 -6.73
CA THR A 243 -23.31 12.63 -6.67
C THR A 243 -24.07 11.90 -7.79
N GLN A 244 -23.64 10.70 -8.14
CA GLN A 244 -24.23 9.95 -9.24
C GLN A 244 -24.59 8.53 -8.78
N TYR A 245 -25.77 8.03 -9.19
CA TYR A 245 -26.17 6.66 -8.92
C TYR A 245 -25.49 5.64 -9.85
N TYR A 246 -24.90 6.10 -10.97
CA TYR A 246 -24.05 5.28 -11.81
C TYR A 246 -22.91 6.11 -12.42
N SER A 247 -21.82 5.44 -12.73
CA SER A 247 -20.73 6.06 -13.49
C SER A 247 -20.09 5.07 -14.46
N LEU A 248 -19.56 5.58 -15.56
CA LEU A 248 -18.84 4.83 -16.58
C LEU A 248 -17.49 5.46 -16.80
N SER A 249 -16.43 4.64 -16.74
CA SER A 249 -15.07 5.07 -17.05
C SER A 249 -14.44 4.13 -18.05
N ASN A 250 -13.83 4.68 -19.10
CA ASN A 250 -13.12 3.92 -20.11
C ASN A 250 -11.73 4.50 -20.26
N THR A 251 -10.70 3.68 -20.09
CA THR A 251 -9.31 4.08 -20.30
C THR A 251 -8.63 3.17 -21.32
N ARG A 252 -7.78 3.77 -22.13
CA ARG A 252 -7.03 3.07 -23.16
C ARG A 252 -5.55 3.37 -23.01
N GLU A 253 -4.76 2.35 -22.77
CA GLU A 253 -3.31 2.45 -22.66
C GLU A 253 -2.65 1.75 -23.85
N ARG A 254 -1.69 2.44 -24.47
CA ARG A 254 -0.92 1.95 -25.61
C ARG A 254 0.54 2.23 -25.36
N ASN A 255 1.34 1.19 -25.36
CA ASN A 255 2.76 1.26 -25.08
C ASN A 255 3.51 0.56 -26.21
N ALA A 256 4.64 1.14 -26.61
CA ALA A 256 5.56 0.51 -27.54
C ALA A 256 6.99 0.71 -27.03
N ALA A 257 7.83 -0.29 -27.19
CA ALA A 257 9.22 -0.23 -26.77
C ALA A 257 10.12 -0.99 -27.76
N PHE A 258 11.32 -0.46 -27.92
CA PHE A 258 12.42 -1.07 -28.64
C PHE A 258 13.58 -1.18 -27.66
N ALA A 259 14.18 -2.35 -27.51
CA ALA A 259 15.33 -2.50 -26.64
C ALA A 259 16.42 -3.37 -27.26
N GLY A 260 17.66 -3.07 -26.91
CA GLY A 260 18.82 -3.86 -27.26
C GLY A 260 19.71 -4.05 -26.04
N THR A 261 20.26 -5.24 -25.88
CA THR A 261 21.23 -5.57 -24.86
C THR A 261 22.44 -6.20 -25.51
N PHE A 262 23.63 -5.79 -25.09
CA PHE A 262 24.85 -6.51 -25.40
C PHE A 262 25.55 -6.94 -24.12
N SER A 263 26.18 -8.10 -24.14
CA SER A 263 27.05 -8.61 -23.10
C SER A 263 28.29 -9.19 -23.76
N TYR A 264 29.44 -8.72 -23.31
CA TYR A 264 30.73 -9.23 -23.75
C TYR A 264 31.55 -9.63 -22.57
N SER A 265 32.06 -10.85 -22.56
CA SER A 265 32.98 -11.35 -21.54
C SER A 265 34.29 -11.81 -22.19
N TYR A 266 35.40 -11.36 -21.61
CA TYR A 266 36.75 -11.78 -22.00
C TYR A 266 37.30 -12.71 -20.95
N ASP A 267 37.64 -13.92 -21.37
CA ASP A 267 38.33 -14.96 -20.59
C ASP A 267 37.65 -15.23 -19.23
N TYR A 268 36.29 -15.05 -19.18
CA TYR A 268 35.48 -15.12 -17.94
C TYR A 268 35.91 -14.14 -16.83
N ARG A 269 36.90 -13.27 -17.08
CA ARG A 269 37.46 -12.33 -16.09
C ARG A 269 36.77 -10.97 -16.11
N TYR A 270 36.60 -10.43 -17.31
CA TYR A 270 36.03 -9.09 -17.51
C TYR A 270 34.73 -9.22 -18.29
N THR A 271 33.64 -8.76 -17.71
CA THR A 271 32.37 -8.72 -18.41
C THR A 271 31.85 -7.30 -18.45
N ILE A 272 31.44 -6.84 -19.61
CA ILE A 272 30.72 -5.58 -19.80
C ILE A 272 29.34 -5.86 -20.38
N ASN A 273 28.31 -5.23 -19.79
CA ASN A 273 26.92 -5.32 -20.23
C ASN A 273 26.42 -3.92 -20.54
N GLY A 274 25.64 -3.81 -21.60
CA GLY A 274 24.95 -2.57 -21.96
C GLY A 274 23.52 -2.86 -22.39
N THR A 275 22.56 -2.06 -21.92
CA THR A 275 21.18 -2.10 -22.34
C THR A 275 20.74 -0.71 -22.75
N LEU A 276 20.06 -0.62 -23.88
CA LEU A 276 19.39 0.59 -24.35
C LEU A 276 17.94 0.25 -24.63
N ARG A 277 16.99 1.03 -24.08
CA ARG A 277 15.56 0.89 -24.29
C ARG A 277 14.98 2.25 -24.68
N TYR A 278 14.19 2.27 -25.72
CA TYR A 278 13.45 3.42 -26.20
C TYR A 278 11.96 3.08 -26.15
N GLU A 279 11.23 3.72 -25.25
CA GLU A 279 9.82 3.39 -25.04
C GLU A 279 8.91 4.62 -25.07
N GLY A 280 7.66 4.40 -25.45
CA GLY A 280 6.63 5.43 -25.49
C GLY A 280 5.28 4.94 -24.98
N SER A 281 4.52 5.86 -24.37
CA SER A 281 3.18 5.62 -23.85
C SER A 281 2.25 6.77 -24.17
N ASN A 282 0.98 6.46 -24.47
CA ASN A 282 -0.06 7.48 -24.67
C ASN A 282 -0.55 8.12 -23.38
N ARG A 283 -0.12 7.65 -22.20
CA ARG A 283 -0.46 8.24 -20.90
C ARG A 283 0.26 9.56 -20.62
N LEU A 284 1.38 9.78 -21.28
CA LEU A 284 2.23 10.93 -21.09
C LEU A 284 1.91 12.05 -22.08
N GLY A 285 2.53 13.22 -21.92
CA GLY A 285 2.29 14.40 -22.73
C GLY A 285 2.38 14.18 -24.23
N ARG A 286 1.84 15.12 -25.03
CA ARG A 286 1.79 14.97 -26.49
C ARG A 286 3.12 15.21 -27.17
N SER A 287 4.03 15.97 -26.56
CA SER A 287 5.32 16.24 -27.16
C SER A 287 6.13 14.95 -27.34
N ARG A 288 6.91 14.85 -28.41
CA ARG A 288 7.76 13.66 -28.66
C ARG A 288 8.73 13.43 -27.51
N LYS A 289 9.29 14.50 -26.94
CA LYS A 289 10.26 14.44 -25.82
C LYS A 289 9.61 13.95 -24.52
N ALA A 290 8.36 14.31 -24.27
CA ALA A 290 7.63 13.87 -23.10
C ALA A 290 7.18 12.39 -23.21
N ARG A 291 6.72 12.00 -24.41
CA ARG A 291 6.11 10.69 -24.66
C ARG A 291 7.12 9.56 -24.84
N TRP A 292 8.26 9.84 -25.46
CA TRP A 292 9.29 8.86 -25.80
C TRP A 292 10.57 9.14 -25.04
N LEU A 293 11.06 8.14 -24.31
CA LEU A 293 12.25 8.27 -23.49
C LEU A 293 13.24 7.13 -23.75
N PRO A 294 14.53 7.43 -24.00
CA PRO A 294 15.59 6.44 -23.93
C PRO A 294 15.97 6.19 -22.46
N THR A 295 15.97 4.93 -22.05
CA THR A 295 16.57 4.46 -20.80
C THR A 295 17.74 3.55 -21.11
N TRP A 296 18.74 3.52 -20.22
CA TRP A 296 19.95 2.76 -20.49
C TRP A 296 20.62 2.30 -19.19
N ASN A 297 21.40 1.25 -19.31
CA ASN A 297 22.26 0.73 -18.25
C ASN A 297 23.59 0.29 -18.87
N ILE A 298 24.69 0.60 -18.19
CA ILE A 298 26.00 0.05 -18.44
C ILE A 298 26.52 -0.58 -17.16
N ALA A 299 27.06 -1.80 -17.25
CA ALA A 299 27.58 -2.52 -16.10
C ALA A 299 28.86 -3.25 -16.46
N GLY A 300 29.79 -3.26 -15.52
CA GLY A 300 31.04 -4.03 -15.61
C GLY A 300 31.17 -5.00 -14.44
N LYS A 301 31.70 -6.18 -14.71
CA LYS A 301 32.10 -7.16 -13.69
C LYS A 301 33.56 -7.55 -13.91
N TRP A 302 34.33 -7.51 -12.85
CA TRP A 302 35.68 -8.06 -12.79
C TRP A 302 35.69 -9.26 -11.85
N SER A 303 35.94 -10.44 -12.39
CA SER A 303 36.13 -11.70 -11.63
C SER A 303 37.61 -11.77 -11.19
N ILE A 304 37.93 -11.17 -10.04
CA ILE A 304 39.30 -11.02 -9.52
C ILE A 304 39.89 -12.39 -9.18
N ASP A 305 39.04 -13.32 -8.78
CA ASP A 305 39.42 -14.71 -8.47
C ASP A 305 39.97 -15.49 -9.67
N GLN A 306 39.75 -15.01 -10.90
CA GLN A 306 40.27 -15.60 -12.14
C GLN A 306 41.63 -15.04 -12.55
N GLU A 307 42.19 -14.05 -11.79
CA GLU A 307 43.48 -13.49 -12.06
C GLU A 307 44.64 -14.33 -11.50
N SER A 308 45.80 -14.33 -12.18
CA SER A 308 46.96 -15.09 -11.74
C SER A 308 47.52 -14.64 -10.41
N PHE A 309 47.44 -13.34 -10.11
CA PHE A 309 47.88 -12.79 -8.82
C PHE A 309 47.01 -13.21 -7.63
N PHE A 310 45.78 -13.72 -7.90
CA PHE A 310 44.86 -14.16 -6.87
C PHE A 310 45.20 -15.58 -6.32
N GLU A 311 46.01 -16.33 -7.01
CA GLU A 311 46.34 -17.72 -6.68
C GLU A 311 46.81 -17.92 -5.23
N PRO A 312 47.66 -17.06 -4.67
CA PRO A 312 48.07 -17.16 -3.25
C PRO A 312 46.90 -16.94 -2.25
N LEU A 313 45.83 -16.28 -2.66
CA LEU A 313 44.67 -15.96 -1.83
C LEU A 313 43.62 -17.06 -1.86
N ARG A 314 43.68 -18.00 -2.83
CA ARG A 314 42.69 -19.09 -3.00
C ARG A 314 42.46 -19.97 -1.76
N PRO A 315 43.44 -20.24 -0.87
CA PRO A 315 43.16 -21.00 0.34
C PRO A 315 42.18 -20.34 1.30
N ALA A 316 42.12 -19.00 1.26
CA ALA A 316 41.20 -18.20 2.10
C ALA A 316 39.94 -17.75 1.34
N PHE A 317 40.10 -17.35 0.06
CA PHE A 317 39.03 -16.85 -0.81
C PHE A 317 38.76 -17.85 -1.93
N SER A 318 37.56 -18.39 -1.99
CA SER A 318 37.11 -19.24 -3.10
C SER A 318 36.61 -18.44 -4.31
N SER A 319 36.07 -17.25 -4.08
CA SER A 319 35.64 -16.33 -5.14
C SER A 319 35.75 -14.87 -4.72
N LEU A 320 36.01 -13.99 -5.69
CA LEU A 320 36.03 -12.54 -5.49
C LEU A 320 35.68 -11.86 -6.79
N ALA A 321 34.58 -11.10 -6.82
CA ALA A 321 34.17 -10.33 -7.98
C ALA A 321 33.70 -8.92 -7.59
N LEU A 322 34.16 -7.93 -8.38
CA LEU A 322 33.70 -6.54 -8.27
C LEU A 322 32.69 -6.23 -9.37
N ARG A 323 31.59 -5.60 -9.04
CA ARG A 323 30.53 -5.14 -9.94
C ARG A 323 30.39 -3.64 -9.86
N LEU A 324 30.23 -2.99 -11.00
CA LEU A 324 29.94 -1.56 -11.10
C LEU A 324 28.85 -1.37 -12.13
N SER A 325 27.81 -0.62 -11.82
CA SER A 325 26.81 -0.25 -12.81
C SER A 325 26.35 1.19 -12.68
N TYR A 326 26.02 1.79 -13.82
CA TYR A 326 25.40 3.10 -13.87
C TYR A 326 24.24 3.06 -14.87
N SER A 327 23.09 3.61 -14.46
CA SER A 327 21.86 3.52 -15.24
C SER A 327 21.02 4.78 -15.19
N LEU A 328 20.25 5.00 -16.26
CA LEU A 328 19.07 5.84 -16.30
C LEU A 328 17.86 4.95 -16.48
N THR A 329 17.01 4.88 -15.48
CA THR A 329 15.72 4.18 -15.52
C THR A 329 14.57 5.17 -15.45
N ALA A 330 13.38 4.75 -15.83
CA ALA A 330 12.21 5.61 -15.86
C ALA A 330 10.94 4.86 -15.48
N ASP A 331 9.98 5.60 -14.92
CA ASP A 331 8.63 5.13 -14.60
C ASP A 331 7.59 6.11 -15.18
N ARG A 332 6.40 5.60 -15.51
CA ARG A 332 5.30 6.41 -16.05
C ARG A 332 4.49 7.12 -14.97
N GLY A 333 4.92 6.99 -13.73
CA GLY A 333 4.20 7.48 -12.56
C GLY A 333 2.91 6.70 -12.25
N PRO A 334 2.11 7.17 -11.32
CA PRO A 334 0.89 6.51 -10.87
C PRO A 334 -0.08 6.19 -12.00
N THR A 335 -0.81 5.09 -11.92
CA THR A 335 -1.69 4.60 -13.00
C THR A 335 -2.86 5.52 -13.30
N TRP A 336 -3.26 6.37 -12.35
CA TRP A 336 -4.31 7.37 -12.49
C TRP A 336 -3.85 8.63 -13.25
N VAL A 337 -2.55 8.85 -13.38
CA VAL A 337 -2.00 9.98 -14.15
C VAL A 337 -2.17 9.72 -15.64
N ASN A 338 -2.93 10.57 -16.30
CA ASN A 338 -3.20 10.50 -17.73
C ASN A 338 -3.55 11.88 -18.29
N ASN A 339 -2.55 12.72 -18.44
CA ASN A 339 -2.73 14.13 -18.78
C ASN A 339 -2.29 14.49 -20.21
N SER A 340 -2.30 13.54 -21.14
CA SER A 340 -2.03 13.83 -22.55
C SER A 340 -3.09 14.72 -23.21
N THR A 341 -4.27 14.82 -22.58
CA THR A 341 -5.39 15.65 -22.99
C THR A 341 -6.12 16.18 -21.75
N ALA A 342 -6.79 17.32 -21.88
CA ALA A 342 -7.68 17.80 -20.84
C ALA A 342 -8.78 16.78 -20.55
N THR A 343 -9.05 16.50 -19.28
CA THR A 343 -10.15 15.64 -18.87
C THR A 343 -11.35 16.52 -18.53
N ILE A 344 -12.42 16.33 -19.28
CA ILE A 344 -13.67 17.09 -19.15
C ILE A 344 -14.75 16.13 -18.64
N TYR A 345 -15.53 16.57 -17.66
CA TYR A 345 -16.66 15.79 -17.16
C TYR A 345 -17.93 16.64 -17.08
N PRO A 346 -19.10 16.04 -17.26
CA PRO A 346 -20.37 16.71 -17.03
C PRO A 346 -20.59 16.94 -15.54
N LEU A 347 -21.16 18.06 -15.21
CA LEU A 347 -21.47 18.46 -13.85
C LEU A 347 -22.86 19.09 -13.87
N ASN A 348 -23.65 18.79 -12.85
CA ASN A 348 -24.93 19.44 -12.62
C ASN A 348 -24.75 20.46 -11.48
N PRO A 349 -24.52 21.74 -11.81
CA PRO A 349 -24.32 22.73 -10.78
C PRO A 349 -25.57 22.87 -9.94
N TRP A 350 -25.40 22.90 -8.60
CA TRP A 350 -26.52 23.17 -7.71
C TRP A 350 -27.03 24.60 -7.93
N ARG A 351 -28.33 24.72 -8.13
CA ARG A 351 -29.08 26.01 -8.19
C ARG A 351 -30.35 25.82 -7.40
N GLY A 352 -30.75 26.85 -6.63
CA GLY A 352 -31.91 26.76 -5.74
C GLY A 352 -33.25 26.45 -6.41
N ALA A 353 -33.39 26.68 -7.72
CA ALA A 353 -34.59 26.28 -8.47
C ALA A 353 -34.36 24.96 -9.19
N THR A 354 -35.10 23.93 -8.81
CA THR A 354 -34.93 22.54 -9.33
C THR A 354 -35.45 22.34 -10.75
N GLU A 355 -36.29 23.25 -11.24
CA GLU A 355 -37.01 23.09 -12.51
C GLU A 355 -36.16 23.40 -13.75
N ILE A 356 -35.06 24.14 -13.60
CA ILE A 356 -34.20 24.54 -14.72
C ILE A 356 -32.76 24.22 -14.36
N ARG A 357 -32.33 22.97 -14.51
CA ARG A 357 -30.94 22.57 -14.34
C ARG A 357 -30.29 22.39 -15.68
N GLU A 358 -29.36 23.27 -15.98
CA GLU A 358 -28.52 23.15 -17.16
C GLU A 358 -27.31 22.27 -16.83
N PRO A 359 -27.02 21.21 -17.62
CA PRO A 359 -25.79 20.49 -17.48
C PRO A 359 -24.61 21.42 -17.83
N ALA A 360 -23.60 21.43 -16.98
CA ALA A 360 -22.36 22.13 -17.21
C ALA A 360 -21.23 21.16 -17.53
N LEU A 361 -20.15 21.66 -18.12
CA LEU A 361 -18.91 20.94 -18.31
C LEU A 361 -17.84 21.54 -17.43
N SER A 362 -17.11 20.72 -16.73
CA SER A 362 -15.96 21.13 -15.93
C SER A 362 -14.70 20.39 -16.37
N ILE A 363 -13.56 21.07 -16.26
CA ILE A 363 -12.25 20.47 -16.50
C ILE A 363 -11.76 19.89 -15.17
N SER A 364 -11.68 18.57 -15.05
CA SER A 364 -11.13 17.92 -13.87
C SER A 364 -9.61 17.91 -13.85
N ALA A 365 -8.99 17.86 -15.03
CA ALA A 365 -7.54 17.92 -15.17
C ALA A 365 -7.19 18.66 -16.47
N PRO A 366 -6.49 19.81 -16.40
CA PRO A 366 -6.01 20.51 -17.59
C PRO A 366 -4.92 19.68 -18.28
N GLU A 367 -4.82 19.83 -19.61
CA GLU A 367 -3.76 19.22 -20.39
C GLU A 367 -2.38 19.65 -19.89
N ASN A 368 -1.46 18.69 -19.80
CA ASN A 368 -0.04 18.94 -19.65
C ASN A 368 0.74 18.22 -20.78
N SER A 369 0.99 18.94 -21.87
CA SER A 369 1.70 18.42 -23.04
C SER A 369 3.13 18.01 -22.74
N GLU A 370 3.73 18.55 -21.68
CA GLU A 370 5.12 18.32 -21.26
C GLU A 370 5.24 17.29 -20.13
N LEU A 371 4.14 16.69 -19.67
CA LEU A 371 4.17 15.63 -18.66
C LEU A 371 5.00 14.45 -19.16
N THR A 372 6.12 14.17 -18.49
CA THR A 372 7.07 13.14 -18.87
C THR A 372 7.25 12.08 -17.78
N TYR A 373 8.06 11.07 -18.07
CA TYR A 373 8.43 9.99 -17.15
C TYR A 373 9.10 10.56 -15.89
N GLU A 374 8.84 9.91 -14.76
CA GLU A 374 9.70 9.97 -13.59
C GLU A 374 11.02 9.27 -13.93
N LYS A 375 12.15 9.88 -13.60
CA LYS A 375 13.47 9.40 -13.99
C LYS A 375 14.35 9.16 -12.79
N LYS A 376 15.24 8.19 -12.91
CA LYS A 376 16.19 7.82 -11.87
C LYS A 376 17.55 7.52 -12.46
N HIS A 377 18.57 8.27 -12.05
CA HIS A 377 19.96 7.86 -12.16
C HIS A 377 20.36 7.02 -10.97
N GLU A 378 21.04 5.91 -11.21
CA GLU A 378 21.54 5.02 -10.17
C GLU A 378 22.96 4.60 -10.46
N LEU A 379 23.86 4.82 -9.48
CA LEU A 379 25.19 4.23 -9.40
C LEU A 379 25.14 3.12 -8.36
N ASN A 380 25.59 1.91 -8.74
CA ASN A 380 25.72 0.78 -7.84
C ASN A 380 27.13 0.19 -7.92
N VAL A 381 27.71 -0.12 -6.76
CA VAL A 381 28.95 -0.84 -6.60
C VAL A 381 28.67 -2.10 -5.79
N GLY A 382 28.98 -3.25 -6.36
CA GLY A 382 28.76 -4.55 -5.73
C GLY A 382 30.04 -5.35 -5.57
N LEU A 383 30.12 -6.13 -4.50
CA LEU A 383 31.25 -7.01 -4.18
C LEU A 383 30.71 -8.38 -3.79
N ASP A 384 31.09 -9.42 -4.53
CA ASP A 384 30.76 -10.80 -4.24
C ASP A 384 32.00 -11.54 -3.76
N MET A 385 31.93 -12.20 -2.60
CA MET A 385 33.03 -12.89 -1.97
C MET A 385 32.62 -14.30 -1.52
N GLY A 386 33.44 -15.27 -1.78
CA GLY A 386 33.39 -16.61 -1.22
C GLY A 386 34.63 -16.91 -0.40
N PHE A 387 34.49 -17.59 0.73
CA PHE A 387 35.58 -17.96 1.62
C PHE A 387 35.50 -19.44 1.98
N LEU A 388 36.66 -20.07 2.17
CA LEU A 388 36.79 -21.44 2.67
C LEU A 388 35.96 -22.46 1.86
N ASP A 389 36.17 -22.53 0.57
CA ASP A 389 35.40 -23.36 -0.38
C ASP A 389 33.89 -23.05 -0.34
N ASP A 390 33.54 -21.76 -0.39
CA ASP A 390 32.18 -21.22 -0.32
C ASP A 390 31.40 -21.64 0.93
N ARG A 391 32.11 -21.95 2.03
CA ARG A 391 31.45 -22.12 3.34
C ARG A 391 30.85 -20.82 3.85
N ILE A 392 31.45 -19.70 3.48
CA ILE A 392 30.94 -18.37 3.74
C ILE A 392 30.84 -17.65 2.39
N THR A 393 29.63 -17.21 2.02
CA THR A 393 29.43 -16.36 0.85
C THR A 393 28.85 -15.04 1.30
N LEU A 394 29.40 -13.94 0.82
CA LEU A 394 29.00 -12.58 1.13
C LEU A 394 28.81 -11.79 -0.15
N SER A 395 27.63 -11.20 -0.33
CA SER A 395 27.34 -10.23 -1.38
C SER A 395 27.00 -8.89 -0.73
N MET A 396 27.65 -7.83 -1.17
CA MET A 396 27.44 -6.45 -0.71
C MET A 396 27.16 -5.57 -1.92
N ASP A 397 26.16 -4.72 -1.81
CA ASP A 397 25.85 -3.68 -2.79
C ASP A 397 25.70 -2.33 -2.08
N ALA A 398 26.34 -1.30 -2.62
CA ALA A 398 26.18 0.08 -2.20
C ALA A 398 25.68 0.90 -3.38
N TYR A 399 24.62 1.66 -3.20
CA TYR A 399 24.01 2.43 -4.27
C TYR A 399 23.72 3.88 -3.88
N ARG A 400 23.71 4.73 -4.89
CA ARG A 400 23.20 6.10 -4.81
C ARG A 400 22.29 6.38 -5.99
N ARG A 401 21.09 6.92 -5.68
CA ARG A 401 20.01 7.21 -6.63
C ARG A 401 19.67 8.69 -6.59
N ASN A 402 19.52 9.29 -7.76
CA ASN A 402 18.92 10.62 -7.91
C ASN A 402 17.63 10.44 -8.71
N ASN A 403 16.48 10.66 -8.06
CA ASN A 403 15.17 10.62 -8.68
C ASN A 403 14.78 12.05 -9.03
N PHE A 404 14.36 12.30 -10.25
CA PHE A 404 14.00 13.61 -10.74
C PHE A 404 12.81 13.54 -11.69
N ASP A 405 12.20 14.67 -11.96
CA ASP A 405 10.97 14.75 -12.72
C ASP A 405 9.81 13.92 -12.08
N LEU A 406 9.80 13.77 -10.75
CA LEU A 406 8.74 13.05 -10.05
C LEU A 406 7.41 13.80 -10.21
N ILE A 407 6.34 13.03 -10.44
CA ILE A 407 5.01 13.55 -10.74
C ILE A 407 4.29 13.89 -9.44
N GLY A 408 3.75 15.09 -9.37
CA GLY A 408 2.94 15.58 -8.27
C GLY A 408 1.90 16.60 -8.72
N ASN A 409 1.03 17.00 -7.79
CA ASN A 409 0.06 18.06 -8.02
C ASN A 409 0.74 19.42 -7.95
N VAL A 410 0.49 20.25 -8.95
CA VAL A 410 0.91 21.66 -9.01
C VAL A 410 -0.31 22.55 -8.87
N VAL A 411 -0.31 23.44 -7.89
CA VAL A 411 -1.35 24.45 -7.76
C VAL A 411 -1.24 25.43 -8.92
N THR A 412 -2.35 25.72 -9.57
CA THR A 412 -2.47 26.67 -10.67
C THR A 412 -3.06 27.99 -10.17
N MET A 413 -3.05 29.00 -11.01
CA MET A 413 -3.69 30.29 -10.70
C MET A 413 -5.23 30.21 -10.75
N GLY A 414 -5.84 29.05 -10.99
CA GLY A 414 -7.29 28.89 -11.10
C GLY A 414 -7.91 29.45 -12.39
N LEU A 415 -7.11 30.00 -13.30
CA LEU A 415 -7.60 30.47 -14.61
C LEU A 415 -8.10 29.25 -15.42
N GLY A 416 -9.32 29.34 -15.91
CA GLY A 416 -9.99 28.21 -16.59
C GLY A 416 -10.66 27.21 -15.65
N GLY A 417 -10.77 27.51 -14.34
CA GLY A 417 -11.52 26.71 -13.35
C GLY A 417 -10.74 25.55 -12.73
N ALA A 418 -9.52 25.25 -13.18
CA ALA A 418 -8.68 24.23 -12.58
C ALA A 418 -7.74 24.85 -11.54
N VAL A 419 -7.79 24.33 -10.30
CA VAL A 419 -6.95 24.82 -9.18
C VAL A 419 -5.64 24.05 -9.06
N ASP A 420 -5.55 22.88 -9.66
CA ASP A 420 -4.35 22.02 -9.68
C ASP A 420 -4.20 21.27 -11.00
N LYS A 421 -2.99 20.85 -11.30
CA LYS A 421 -2.66 19.96 -12.43
C LYS A 421 -1.53 19.01 -12.08
N GLN A 422 -1.43 17.91 -12.81
CA GLN A 422 -0.29 17.00 -12.70
C GLN A 422 0.93 17.58 -13.43
N GLY A 423 2.10 17.49 -12.80
CA GLY A 423 3.34 17.97 -13.37
C GLY A 423 4.57 17.28 -12.78
N ASN A 424 5.70 17.37 -13.46
CA ASN A 424 6.99 16.87 -12.98
C ASN A 424 7.63 17.93 -12.08
N VAL A 425 7.43 17.84 -10.75
CA VAL A 425 7.67 18.95 -9.80
C VAL A 425 8.47 18.57 -8.57
N ALA A 426 8.83 17.30 -8.42
CA ALA A 426 9.57 16.85 -7.26
C ALA A 426 10.88 16.15 -7.64
N GLU A 427 11.83 16.20 -6.72
CA GLU A 427 13.13 15.52 -6.80
C GLU A 427 13.45 14.88 -5.45
N MET A 428 14.13 13.73 -5.49
CA MET A 428 14.53 12.98 -4.29
C MET A 428 15.88 12.30 -4.51
N LYS A 429 16.71 12.27 -3.49
CA LYS A 429 17.93 11.45 -3.43
C LYS A 429 17.70 10.26 -2.53
N SER A 430 18.31 9.13 -2.84
CA SER A 430 18.38 8.00 -1.94
C SER A 430 19.72 7.28 -2.05
N GLN A 431 20.15 6.67 -0.96
CA GLN A 431 21.37 5.89 -0.88
C GLN A 431 21.15 4.70 0.06
N GLY A 432 21.90 3.65 -0.14
CA GLY A 432 21.77 2.49 0.72
C GLY A 432 22.90 1.49 0.56
N VAL A 433 22.93 0.55 1.50
CA VAL A 433 23.83 -0.60 1.52
C VAL A 433 22.99 -1.84 1.79
N GLU A 434 23.21 -2.85 0.98
CA GLU A 434 22.59 -4.17 1.11
C GLU A 434 23.67 -5.23 1.30
N LEU A 435 23.43 -6.18 2.21
CA LEU A 435 24.35 -7.26 2.53
C LEU A 435 23.56 -8.57 2.62
N SER A 436 24.07 -9.60 1.94
CA SER A 436 23.58 -10.97 2.04
C SER A 436 24.73 -11.89 2.41
N LEU A 437 24.62 -12.50 3.58
CA LEU A 437 25.61 -13.45 4.11
C LEU A 437 24.99 -14.82 4.25
N PHE A 438 25.58 -15.81 3.63
CA PHE A 438 25.25 -17.22 3.82
C PHE A 438 26.45 -17.97 4.38
N THR A 439 26.22 -18.82 5.40
CA THR A 439 27.28 -19.60 6.02
C THR A 439 26.86 -21.05 6.24
N ARG A 440 27.78 -21.96 5.95
CA ARG A 440 27.71 -23.38 6.35
C ARG A 440 28.53 -23.57 7.62
N ASN A 441 27.90 -23.33 8.79
CA ASN A 441 28.59 -23.30 10.08
C ASN A 441 29.15 -24.68 10.46
N ILE A 442 28.30 -25.69 10.30
CA ILE A 442 28.69 -27.12 10.56
C ILE A 442 28.17 -27.93 9.39
N GLU A 443 29.07 -28.77 8.85
CA GLU A 443 28.73 -29.75 7.81
C GLU A 443 29.34 -31.09 8.14
N ARG A 444 28.57 -31.94 8.87
CA ARG A 444 28.92 -33.29 9.24
C ARG A 444 27.91 -34.25 8.62
N LYS A 445 28.24 -35.54 8.56
CA LYS A 445 27.38 -36.58 7.96
C LYS A 445 25.96 -36.58 8.50
N ASP A 446 25.80 -36.49 9.82
CA ASP A 446 24.50 -36.57 10.49
C ASP A 446 23.96 -35.20 10.97
N PHE A 447 24.77 -34.14 10.94
CA PHE A 447 24.37 -32.83 11.41
C PHE A 447 24.91 -31.74 10.50
N LYS A 448 23.98 -30.86 10.02
CA LYS A 448 24.31 -29.66 9.25
C LYS A 448 23.64 -28.43 9.87
N TRP A 449 24.39 -27.36 9.97
CA TRP A 449 23.86 -26.06 10.40
C TRP A 449 24.28 -24.99 9.40
N GLN A 450 23.28 -24.26 8.88
CA GLN A 450 23.44 -23.18 7.92
C GLN A 450 22.77 -21.91 8.46
N THR A 451 23.35 -20.75 8.21
CA THR A 451 22.79 -19.44 8.56
C THR A 451 22.70 -18.60 7.32
N ASN A 452 21.59 -17.89 7.17
CA ASN A 452 21.37 -16.85 6.18
C ASN A 452 21.06 -15.54 6.91
N PHE A 453 21.82 -14.49 6.63
CA PHE A 453 21.63 -13.16 7.20
C PHE A 453 21.54 -12.14 6.07
N ILE A 454 20.46 -11.34 6.09
CA ILE A 454 20.22 -10.26 5.15
C ILE A 454 20.13 -8.97 5.96
N PHE A 455 20.83 -7.94 5.49
CA PHE A 455 20.78 -6.59 6.04
C PHE A 455 20.63 -5.60 4.91
N ALA A 456 19.72 -4.64 5.06
CA ALA A 456 19.59 -3.51 4.17
C ALA A 456 19.43 -2.23 5.00
N TRP A 457 20.20 -1.23 4.64
CA TRP A 457 20.07 0.14 5.14
C TRP A 457 19.77 1.07 3.96
N MET A 458 18.80 1.94 4.12
CA MET A 458 18.41 2.93 3.12
C MET A 458 18.12 4.27 3.80
N ASP A 459 18.61 5.33 3.18
CA ASP A 459 18.29 6.70 3.51
C ASP A 459 17.80 7.43 2.27
N ASN A 460 16.81 8.31 2.42
CA ASN A 460 16.27 9.12 1.34
C ASN A 460 15.90 10.52 1.81
N GLU A 461 15.95 11.49 0.90
CA GLU A 461 15.64 12.89 1.15
C GLU A 461 14.90 13.49 -0.04
N VAL A 462 13.80 14.14 0.22
CA VAL A 462 13.08 14.98 -0.77
C VAL A 462 13.88 16.28 -0.93
N THR A 463 14.50 16.47 -2.09
CA THR A 463 15.39 17.63 -2.34
C THR A 463 14.66 18.80 -2.97
N LYS A 464 13.46 18.55 -3.54
CA LYS A 464 12.60 19.56 -4.13
C LYS A 464 11.16 19.09 -4.17
N LEU A 465 10.25 19.94 -3.75
CA LEU A 465 8.82 19.64 -3.75
C LEU A 465 8.03 20.94 -3.93
N LYS A 466 7.26 21.04 -5.03
CA LYS A 466 6.43 22.21 -5.33
C LYS A 466 4.95 21.87 -5.16
N THR A 467 4.51 21.72 -3.92
CA THR A 467 3.11 21.47 -3.57
C THR A 467 2.69 22.42 -2.45
N MET A 468 1.41 22.77 -2.41
CA MET A 468 0.81 23.40 -1.23
C MET A 468 0.14 22.31 -0.40
N THR A 469 0.51 22.23 0.87
CA THR A 469 0.07 21.19 1.78
C THR A 469 -0.45 21.82 3.05
N ARG A 470 -1.58 21.33 3.57
CA ARG A 470 -2.17 21.82 4.82
C ARG A 470 -1.51 21.12 6.02
N MET A 471 -1.57 21.77 7.17
CA MET A 471 -1.07 21.20 8.43
C MET A 471 -1.66 19.81 8.71
N ILE A 472 -2.97 19.65 8.47
CA ILE A 472 -3.67 18.37 8.70
C ILE A 472 -3.06 17.23 7.87
N ASP A 473 -2.61 17.50 6.65
CA ASP A 473 -2.05 16.49 5.75
C ASP A 473 -0.68 15.97 6.26
N TYR A 474 0.08 16.83 6.96
CA TYR A 474 1.36 16.45 7.58
C TYR A 474 1.21 15.60 8.83
N ILE A 475 0.19 15.87 9.65
CA ILE A 475 0.02 15.25 10.98
C ILE A 475 -0.87 14.01 10.96
N THR A 476 -1.66 13.78 9.92
CA THR A 476 -2.53 12.60 9.81
C THR A 476 -1.75 11.34 9.39
N GLY A 477 -2.07 10.27 9.97
CA GLY A 477 -1.56 8.92 10.14
C GLY A 477 -0.54 8.26 9.21
N THR A 478 -0.46 8.56 7.93
CA THR A 478 0.36 7.76 6.98
C THR A 478 1.68 8.40 6.58
N GLY A 479 2.00 9.56 7.17
CA GLY A 479 3.18 10.35 6.81
C GLY A 479 3.00 11.16 5.52
N TYR A 480 3.73 12.25 5.42
CA TYR A 480 3.71 13.15 4.26
C TYR A 480 5.14 13.53 3.86
N SER A 481 5.31 14.15 2.69
CA SER A 481 6.63 14.55 2.20
C SER A 481 6.85 16.06 2.35
N MET A 482 8.02 16.45 2.89
CA MET A 482 8.48 17.82 3.01
C MET A 482 9.91 17.92 2.49
N GLU A 483 10.30 19.06 1.88
CA GLU A 483 11.69 19.28 1.48
C GLU A 483 12.65 19.16 2.68
N GLY A 484 13.81 18.52 2.46
CA GLY A 484 14.80 18.25 3.49
C GLY A 484 14.48 17.08 4.40
N THR A 485 13.37 16.35 4.18
CA THR A 485 13.00 15.17 4.97
C THR A 485 12.85 13.94 4.08
N PRO A 486 12.88 12.72 4.67
CA PRO A 486 12.54 11.52 3.94
C PRO A 486 11.12 11.56 3.36
N ARG A 487 10.92 10.86 2.24
CA ARG A 487 9.58 10.61 1.72
C ARG A 487 8.73 9.89 2.77
N GLY A 488 7.50 10.34 2.99
CA GLY A 488 6.62 9.73 3.98
C GLY A 488 7.10 9.96 5.40
N SER A 489 7.40 11.20 5.74
CA SER A 489 7.77 11.63 7.09
C SER A 489 6.55 11.89 7.97
N LEU A 490 6.65 11.56 9.25
CA LEU A 490 5.64 11.86 10.23
C LEU A 490 5.97 13.17 10.93
N PHE A 491 4.98 14.04 11.03
CA PHE A 491 5.08 15.31 11.73
C PHE A 491 4.04 15.37 12.85
N SER A 492 4.32 16.11 13.90
CA SER A 492 3.45 16.24 15.07
C SER A 492 3.33 17.68 15.52
N LEU A 493 2.23 17.99 16.19
CA LEU A 493 2.09 19.23 16.95
C LEU A 493 2.95 19.13 18.22
N LYS A 494 3.66 20.22 18.57
CA LYS A 494 4.50 20.24 19.76
C LYS A 494 3.66 20.39 21.02
N PHE A 495 3.55 19.32 21.79
CA PHE A 495 2.87 19.31 23.08
C PHE A 495 3.67 20.10 24.15
N LYS A 496 2.99 20.89 24.96
CA LYS A 496 3.56 21.75 25.99
C LYS A 496 3.11 21.42 27.42
N GLY A 497 2.47 20.25 27.59
CA GLY A 497 1.93 19.82 28.87
C GLY A 497 0.43 20.06 28.99
N LEU A 498 -0.08 19.80 30.17
CA LEU A 498 -1.47 20.08 30.52
C LEU A 498 -1.55 21.43 31.26
N ASN A 499 -2.64 22.17 31.08
CA ASN A 499 -2.91 23.35 31.92
C ASN A 499 -3.45 22.94 33.30
N GLU A 500 -3.71 23.90 34.16
CA GLU A 500 -4.26 23.71 35.55
C GLU A 500 -5.62 22.99 35.56
N MET A 501 -6.32 22.91 34.42
CA MET A 501 -7.59 22.18 34.27
C MET A 501 -7.41 20.80 33.65
N GLY A 502 -6.17 20.37 33.40
CA GLY A 502 -5.86 19.09 32.76
C GLY A 502 -6.09 19.04 31.27
N ILE A 503 -6.27 20.20 30.60
CA ILE A 503 -6.49 20.30 29.16
C ILE A 503 -5.14 20.37 28.45
N PRO A 504 -4.94 19.65 27.33
CA PRO A 504 -3.68 19.67 26.58
C PRO A 504 -3.36 21.05 25.99
N THR A 505 -2.09 21.41 26.03
CA THR A 505 -1.58 22.66 25.45
C THR A 505 -0.49 22.40 24.42
N PHE A 506 -0.38 23.27 23.44
CA PHE A 506 0.50 23.13 22.28
C PHE A 506 1.21 24.44 21.97
N LEU A 507 2.36 24.32 21.30
CA LEU A 507 3.04 25.47 20.71
C LEU A 507 2.28 25.90 19.44
N ALA A 508 1.80 27.12 19.40
CA ALA A 508 1.22 27.73 18.19
C ALA A 508 2.33 28.23 17.25
N ALA A 509 1.97 28.52 15.99
CA ALA A 509 2.89 28.99 14.97
C ALA A 509 3.52 30.37 15.27
N ASP A 510 2.88 31.18 16.12
CA ASP A 510 3.39 32.48 16.61
C ASP A 510 4.30 32.35 17.86
N GLY A 511 4.53 31.12 18.33
CA GLY A 511 5.32 30.83 19.53
C GLY A 511 4.52 30.87 20.84
N SER A 512 3.25 31.25 20.82
CA SER A 512 2.37 31.23 22.01
C SER A 512 1.97 29.79 22.41
N ILE A 513 1.48 29.65 23.62
CA ILE A 513 0.92 28.37 24.08
C ILE A 513 -0.61 28.45 24.01
N THR A 514 -1.22 27.49 23.32
CA THR A 514 -2.66 27.43 23.12
C THR A 514 -3.22 26.03 23.37
N SER A 515 -4.50 25.92 23.70
CA SER A 515 -5.24 24.66 23.77
C SER A 515 -6.15 24.46 22.56
N THR A 516 -6.88 25.48 22.13
CA THR A 516 -7.97 25.35 21.15
C THR A 516 -7.75 26.16 19.85
N ASN A 517 -6.78 27.08 19.83
CA ASN A 517 -6.47 27.88 18.66
C ASN A 517 -5.45 27.15 17.75
N ILE A 518 -5.85 26.02 17.19
CA ILE A 518 -5.06 25.21 16.26
C ILE A 518 -5.73 25.27 14.88
N GLN A 519 -5.00 25.76 13.88
CA GLN A 519 -5.48 25.91 12.51
C GLN A 519 -5.04 24.73 11.64
N PHE A 520 -5.79 23.64 11.66
CA PHE A 520 -5.48 22.43 10.87
C PHE A 520 -5.40 22.66 9.35
N GLN A 521 -6.05 23.73 8.86
CA GLN A 521 -6.03 24.14 7.44
C GLN A 521 -4.88 25.11 7.10
N GLU A 522 -3.99 25.44 8.05
CA GLU A 522 -2.82 26.28 7.80
C GLU A 522 -1.92 25.68 6.69
N THR A 523 -1.45 26.54 5.79
CA THR A 523 -0.63 26.16 4.63
C THR A 523 0.71 26.89 4.54
N VAL A 524 0.91 27.96 5.31
CA VAL A 524 2.06 28.86 5.17
C VAL A 524 3.03 28.71 6.34
N ASN A 525 2.53 28.81 7.58
CA ASN A 525 3.36 28.78 8.76
C ASN A 525 3.28 27.45 9.51
N MET A 526 4.25 26.57 9.26
CA MET A 526 4.38 25.22 9.85
C MET A 526 5.48 25.15 10.92
N SER A 527 5.92 26.29 11.46
CA SER A 527 7.05 26.36 12.41
C SER A 527 6.81 25.60 13.74
N ASN A 528 5.55 25.34 14.07
CA ASN A 528 5.15 24.56 15.25
C ASN A 528 5.10 23.05 15.04
N LEU A 529 5.37 22.56 13.83
CA LEU A 529 5.46 21.13 13.56
C LEU A 529 6.82 20.56 13.99
N VAL A 530 6.77 19.38 14.58
CA VAL A 530 7.95 18.58 14.95
C VAL A 530 8.10 17.45 13.95
N TYR A 531 9.28 17.32 13.36
CA TYR A 531 9.65 16.15 12.58
C TYR A 531 9.95 14.96 13.51
N GLU A 532 9.21 13.86 13.35
CA GLU A 532 9.32 12.67 14.20
C GLU A 532 10.20 11.58 13.59
N GLY A 533 10.27 11.53 12.27
CA GLY A 533 11.02 10.51 11.55
C GLY A 533 10.25 9.95 10.33
N PRO A 534 10.87 9.04 9.58
CA PRO A 534 10.23 8.38 8.46
C PRO A 534 9.20 7.36 8.93
N VAL A 535 8.13 7.16 8.15
CA VAL A 535 7.15 6.07 8.38
C VAL A 535 7.65 4.75 7.80
N ASP A 536 8.51 4.80 6.79
CA ASP A 536 9.15 3.62 6.22
C ASP A 536 10.44 3.30 6.99
N PRO A 537 10.72 2.01 7.28
CA PRO A 537 11.91 1.63 8.00
C PRO A 537 13.18 1.92 7.19
N THR A 538 14.19 2.43 7.87
CA THR A 538 15.52 2.69 7.27
C THR A 538 16.44 1.48 7.32
N ILE A 539 16.20 0.55 8.24
CA ILE A 539 16.94 -0.71 8.38
C ILE A 539 15.95 -1.87 8.35
N THR A 540 16.19 -2.80 7.43
CA THR A 540 15.38 -4.03 7.32
C THR A 540 16.30 -5.23 7.11
N GLY A 541 15.81 -6.41 7.48
CA GLY A 541 16.56 -7.62 7.20
C GLY A 541 15.96 -8.87 7.81
N SER A 542 16.76 -9.93 7.75
CA SER A 542 16.33 -11.24 8.24
C SER A 542 17.50 -12.06 8.73
N LEU A 543 17.22 -12.99 9.64
CA LEU A 543 18.13 -14.03 10.12
C LEU A 543 17.43 -15.37 10.06
N GLY A 544 17.95 -16.27 9.21
CA GLY A 544 17.48 -17.64 9.07
C GLY A 544 18.53 -18.63 9.55
N ASN A 545 18.10 -19.65 10.26
CA ASN A 545 18.94 -20.78 10.64
C ASN A 545 18.25 -22.09 10.25
N ILE A 546 18.99 -22.95 9.57
CA ILE A 546 18.53 -24.27 9.16
C ILE A 546 19.41 -25.32 9.84
N PHE A 547 18.80 -26.18 10.64
CA PHE A 547 19.43 -27.29 11.30
C PHE A 547 18.92 -28.59 10.69
N LYS A 548 19.82 -29.43 10.17
CA LYS A 548 19.49 -30.78 9.69
C LYS A 548 20.15 -31.79 10.56
N TRP A 549 19.37 -32.71 11.08
CA TRP A 549 19.86 -33.81 11.89
C TRP A 549 19.18 -35.13 11.49
N LYS A 550 19.94 -36.02 10.89
CA LYS A 550 19.40 -37.27 10.32
C LYS A 550 18.24 -37.00 9.37
N GLY A 551 17.02 -37.39 9.64
CA GLY A 551 15.84 -37.10 8.84
C GLY A 551 15.13 -35.79 9.21
N PHE A 552 15.52 -35.12 10.29
CA PHE A 552 14.87 -33.88 10.74
C PHE A 552 15.48 -32.66 10.07
N THR A 553 14.64 -31.68 9.70
CA THR A 553 15.06 -30.34 9.31
C THR A 553 14.25 -29.31 10.11
N LEU A 554 14.93 -28.54 10.94
CA LEU A 554 14.38 -27.40 11.67
C LEU A 554 14.80 -26.11 10.96
N ASN A 555 13.83 -25.27 10.56
CA ASN A 555 14.07 -23.94 10.06
C ASN A 555 13.50 -22.91 11.03
N VAL A 556 14.32 -21.92 11.41
CA VAL A 556 13.95 -20.78 12.26
C VAL A 556 14.30 -19.53 11.51
N PHE A 557 13.29 -18.73 11.18
CA PHE A 557 13.43 -17.54 10.36
C PHE A 557 12.81 -16.33 11.06
N MET A 558 13.63 -15.29 11.27
CA MET A 558 13.26 -14.04 11.89
C MET A 558 13.43 -12.90 10.90
N THR A 559 12.56 -11.89 11.00
CA THR A 559 12.68 -10.62 10.30
C THR A 559 12.79 -9.48 11.31
N TYR A 560 13.49 -8.43 10.93
CA TYR A 560 13.59 -7.22 11.73
C TYR A 560 13.43 -5.97 10.87
N SER A 561 12.93 -4.92 11.51
CA SER A 561 12.66 -3.62 10.90
C SER A 561 12.89 -2.54 11.94
N PHE A 562 13.70 -1.52 11.61
CA PHE A 562 14.09 -0.46 12.52
C PHE A 562 14.14 0.90 11.81
N GLY A 563 14.07 1.96 12.62
CA GLY A 563 14.31 3.33 12.17
C GLY A 563 13.09 4.02 11.59
N ASN A 564 11.89 3.48 11.80
CA ASN A 564 10.65 4.15 11.46
C ASN A 564 9.85 4.55 12.71
N VAL A 565 8.90 5.45 12.52
CA VAL A 565 7.96 5.88 13.54
C VAL A 565 6.52 5.60 13.13
N VAL A 566 5.66 5.40 14.13
CA VAL A 566 4.23 5.17 13.92
C VAL A 566 3.43 6.08 14.85
N ARG A 567 2.30 6.58 14.36
CA ARG A 567 1.33 7.31 15.19
C ARG A 567 0.43 6.34 15.90
N LEU A 568 0.28 6.54 17.21
CA LEU A 568 -0.69 5.79 18.03
C LEU A 568 -2.11 6.18 17.62
N ASP A 569 -3.04 5.25 17.80
CA ASP A 569 -4.46 5.45 17.48
C ASP A 569 -5.01 6.76 18.07
N PRO A 570 -5.79 7.53 17.29
CA PRO A 570 -6.45 8.75 17.73
C PRO A 570 -7.70 8.41 18.56
N ILE A 571 -7.51 8.07 19.82
CA ILE A 571 -8.54 7.58 20.75
C ILE A 571 -8.94 8.58 21.81
N PHE A 572 -8.23 9.70 21.96
CA PHE A 572 -8.56 10.72 22.94
C PHE A 572 -9.66 11.64 22.42
N SER A 573 -10.64 11.90 23.28
CA SER A 573 -11.78 12.76 23.00
C SER A 573 -12.10 13.59 24.26
N ASN A 574 -12.76 14.71 24.07
CA ASN A 574 -13.29 15.54 25.18
C ASN A 574 -14.48 14.90 25.89
N GLY A 575 -15.08 13.84 25.35
CA GLY A 575 -16.16 13.07 25.94
C GLY A 575 -16.04 11.58 25.66
N TYR A 576 -16.47 10.77 26.62
CA TYR A 576 -16.48 9.31 26.52
C TYR A 576 -17.85 8.77 26.92
N SER A 577 -18.21 7.62 26.36
CA SER A 577 -19.41 6.87 26.73
C SER A 577 -19.04 5.53 27.37
N ASP A 578 -19.97 4.94 28.11
CA ASP A 578 -19.81 3.61 28.72
C ASP A 578 -19.66 2.50 27.67
N LEU A 579 -19.98 2.79 26.42
CA LEU A 579 -19.83 1.86 25.29
C LEU A 579 -18.40 1.79 24.75
N THR A 580 -17.53 2.74 25.14
CA THR A 580 -16.18 2.88 24.59
C THR A 580 -15.15 2.35 25.59
N ALA A 581 -14.21 1.52 25.11
CA ALA A 581 -13.06 1.10 25.89
C ALA A 581 -12.12 2.29 26.13
N MET A 582 -11.69 2.48 27.36
CA MET A 582 -10.66 3.44 27.70
C MET A 582 -9.27 2.83 27.50
N PRO A 583 -8.33 3.56 26.89
CA PRO A 583 -6.96 3.08 26.78
C PRO A 583 -6.32 2.94 28.17
N ARG A 584 -5.40 1.98 28.30
CA ARG A 584 -4.72 1.71 29.57
C ARG A 584 -4.04 2.96 30.16
N GLU A 585 -3.64 3.89 29.33
CA GLU A 585 -3.02 5.17 29.70
C GLU A 585 -3.93 6.03 30.59
N PHE A 586 -5.26 5.87 30.50
CA PHE A 586 -6.21 6.59 31.34
C PHE A 586 -6.07 6.31 32.85
N ALA A 587 -5.40 5.22 33.23
CA ALA A 587 -5.07 4.98 34.65
C ALA A 587 -4.22 6.12 35.26
N ASN A 588 -3.42 6.80 34.40
CA ASN A 588 -2.53 7.89 34.80
C ASN A 588 -3.03 9.27 34.35
N ARG A 589 -4.33 9.42 34.03
CA ARG A 589 -4.87 10.70 33.58
C ARG A 589 -4.85 11.75 34.67
N TYR A 590 -4.89 13.01 34.27
CA TYR A 590 -5.14 14.14 35.20
C TYR A 590 -6.47 13.95 35.93
N LEU A 591 -6.45 14.09 37.26
CA LEU A 591 -7.61 13.98 38.14
C LEU A 591 -7.79 15.22 39.04
N ASN A 592 -6.69 15.77 39.57
CA ASN A 592 -6.71 16.87 40.52
C ASN A 592 -5.71 17.97 40.11
N PRO A 593 -5.96 19.23 40.52
CA PRO A 593 -4.98 20.32 40.33
C PRO A 593 -3.60 19.93 40.89
N GLY A 594 -2.55 20.12 40.11
CA GLY A 594 -1.19 19.70 40.41
C GLY A 594 -0.75 18.42 39.65
N ASP A 595 -1.69 17.64 39.12
CA ASP A 595 -1.35 16.44 38.36
C ASP A 595 -0.73 16.78 36.98
N GLU A 596 -0.92 17.99 36.47
CA GLU A 596 -0.27 18.48 35.25
C GLU A 596 1.28 18.39 35.28
N ARG A 597 1.85 18.28 36.50
CA ARG A 597 3.29 18.07 36.71
C ARG A 597 3.73 16.61 36.69
N ARG A 598 2.77 15.67 36.71
CA ARG A 598 3.03 14.22 36.90
C ARG A 598 2.61 13.40 35.66
N THR A 599 1.66 13.90 34.90
CA THR A 599 1.11 13.18 33.75
C THR A 599 0.97 14.08 32.54
N ASN A 600 1.08 13.44 31.37
CA ASN A 600 0.77 14.05 30.08
C ASN A 600 -0.61 13.60 29.55
N VAL A 601 -1.31 12.73 30.29
CA VAL A 601 -2.61 12.20 29.86
C VAL A 601 -3.72 13.16 30.27
N PRO A 602 -4.52 13.68 29.32
CA PRO A 602 -5.53 14.69 29.59
C PRO A 602 -6.63 14.24 30.56
N VAL A 603 -7.30 15.21 31.15
CA VAL A 603 -8.53 14.99 31.89
C VAL A 603 -9.64 14.45 30.98
N ILE A 604 -10.60 13.69 31.52
CA ILE A 604 -11.90 13.50 30.86
C ILE A 604 -12.70 14.77 31.15
N ALA A 605 -12.97 15.55 30.10
CA ALA A 605 -13.62 16.84 30.27
C ALA A 605 -15.01 16.71 30.92
N SER A 606 -15.26 17.54 31.92
CA SER A 606 -16.59 17.63 32.54
C SER A 606 -17.57 18.36 31.58
N THR A 607 -18.86 18.17 31.81
CA THR A 607 -19.91 18.91 31.09
C THR A 607 -19.69 20.41 31.16
N ARG A 608 -19.25 20.92 32.32
CA ARG A 608 -18.93 22.34 32.51
C ARG A 608 -17.77 22.78 31.59
N GLN A 609 -16.66 22.03 31.59
CA GLN A 609 -15.52 22.35 30.71
C GLN A 609 -15.92 22.33 29.23
N ASN A 610 -16.75 21.37 28.81
CA ASN A 610 -17.26 21.29 27.42
C ASN A 610 -18.15 22.48 27.04
N ASN A 611 -18.91 23.05 28.02
CA ASN A 611 -19.77 24.20 27.77
C ASN A 611 -19.01 25.53 27.86
N ASP A 612 -18.05 25.64 28.82
CA ASP A 612 -17.35 26.90 29.09
C ASP A 612 -16.19 27.15 28.09
N ILE A 613 -15.62 26.10 27.49
CA ILE A 613 -14.46 26.21 26.58
C ILE A 613 -14.89 25.93 25.16
N SER A 614 -14.96 26.99 24.36
CA SER A 614 -15.27 26.89 22.95
C SER A 614 -14.24 26.02 22.21
N ASN A 615 -14.70 25.13 21.34
CA ASN A 615 -13.88 24.25 20.53
C ASN A 615 -12.93 23.32 21.33
N LEU A 616 -13.34 22.89 22.54
CA LEU A 616 -12.51 22.01 23.38
C LEU A 616 -12.10 20.72 22.66
N TYR A 617 -12.93 20.19 21.75
CA TYR A 617 -12.62 19.03 20.93
C TYR A 617 -11.36 19.20 20.07
N VAL A 618 -11.01 20.45 19.68
CA VAL A 618 -9.77 20.75 18.94
C VAL A 618 -8.54 20.40 19.77
N ALA A 619 -8.56 20.69 21.08
CA ALA A 619 -7.45 20.34 21.98
C ALA A 619 -7.18 18.83 22.03
N TYR A 620 -8.24 18.02 22.08
CA TYR A 620 -8.12 16.54 22.11
C TYR A 620 -7.73 15.97 20.74
N SER A 621 -8.24 16.55 19.64
CA SER A 621 -7.79 16.20 18.29
C SER A 621 -6.31 16.52 18.12
N ALA A 622 -5.86 17.70 18.53
CA ALA A 622 -4.46 18.07 18.50
C ALA A 622 -3.58 17.16 19.38
N TYR A 623 -4.07 16.72 20.53
CA TYR A 623 -3.37 15.76 21.38
C TYR A 623 -3.14 14.42 20.65
N ASN A 624 -4.13 13.91 19.94
CA ASN A 624 -3.98 12.71 19.12
C ASN A 624 -2.88 12.83 18.04
N TYR A 625 -2.62 14.04 17.58
CA TYR A 625 -1.61 14.34 16.55
C TYR A 625 -0.33 14.99 17.10
N SER A 626 -0.13 14.94 18.42
CA SER A 626 1.06 15.49 19.06
C SER A 626 2.24 14.52 19.14
N ASP A 627 3.41 15.05 19.48
CA ASP A 627 4.67 14.31 19.62
C ASP A 627 4.63 13.24 20.71
N VAL A 628 3.78 13.39 21.73
CA VAL A 628 3.59 12.36 22.79
C VAL A 628 2.85 11.12 22.26
N ARG A 629 2.13 11.24 21.15
CA ARG A 629 1.37 10.16 20.49
C ARG A 629 2.14 9.48 19.36
N VAL A 630 3.47 9.51 19.42
CA VAL A 630 4.35 8.82 18.47
C VAL A 630 5.15 7.76 19.19
N ALA A 631 5.26 6.58 18.59
CA ALA A 631 6.05 5.44 19.03
C ALA A 631 7.04 5.04 17.94
N LYS A 632 8.08 4.29 18.31
CA LYS A 632 8.94 3.63 17.33
C LYS A 632 8.20 2.47 16.67
N GLY A 633 8.30 2.39 15.35
CA GLY A 633 7.78 1.25 14.57
C GLY A 633 8.73 0.05 14.55
N ASP A 634 9.79 0.09 15.32
CA ASP A 634 10.84 -0.92 15.40
C ASP A 634 10.30 -2.27 15.88
N PHE A 635 10.67 -3.36 15.21
CA PHE A 635 10.31 -4.71 15.66
C PHE A 635 11.30 -5.79 15.23
N ILE A 636 11.26 -6.90 15.97
CA ILE A 636 11.82 -8.19 15.58
C ILE A 636 10.68 -9.21 15.65
N ARG A 637 10.43 -9.91 14.54
CA ARG A 637 9.35 -10.89 14.41
C ARG A 637 9.90 -12.28 14.13
N MET A 638 9.42 -13.28 14.85
CA MET A 638 9.55 -14.67 14.44
C MET A 638 8.62 -14.88 13.23
N LYS A 639 9.21 -15.01 12.04
CA LYS A 639 8.47 -15.13 10.78
C LYS A 639 8.03 -16.54 10.48
N GLU A 640 8.93 -17.51 10.74
CA GLU A 640 8.66 -18.93 10.53
C GLU A 640 9.45 -19.78 11.51
N ILE A 641 8.78 -20.77 12.06
CA ILE A 641 9.39 -21.95 12.69
C ILE A 641 8.78 -23.16 11.98
N SER A 642 9.62 -23.97 11.33
CA SER A 642 9.13 -25.20 10.72
C SER A 642 10.02 -26.39 11.05
N LEU A 643 9.38 -27.52 11.35
CA LEU A 643 10.03 -28.80 11.58
C LEU A 643 9.52 -29.79 10.56
N SER A 644 10.41 -30.34 9.75
CA SER A 644 10.10 -31.44 8.84
C SER A 644 10.86 -32.70 9.18
N TYR A 645 10.24 -33.83 8.88
CA TYR A 645 10.86 -35.13 9.01
C TYR A 645 10.71 -35.90 7.71
N ASP A 646 11.84 -36.27 7.10
CA ASP A 646 11.90 -37.12 5.92
C ASP A 646 12.05 -38.57 6.40
N PHE A 647 11.03 -39.40 6.14
CA PHE A 647 11.04 -40.80 6.54
C PHE A 647 12.09 -41.58 5.73
N PRO A 648 12.84 -42.47 6.38
CA PRO A 648 13.83 -43.28 5.68
C PRO A 648 13.17 -44.20 4.64
N GLN A 649 13.92 -44.54 3.59
CA GLN A 649 13.44 -45.37 2.48
C GLN A 649 12.84 -46.71 2.96
N SER A 650 13.36 -47.27 4.03
CA SER A 650 12.86 -48.50 4.64
C SER A 650 11.40 -48.42 5.13
N VAL A 651 10.92 -47.19 5.42
CA VAL A 651 9.53 -46.95 5.82
C VAL A 651 8.69 -46.65 4.58
N SER A 652 9.15 -45.76 3.71
CA SER A 652 8.40 -45.34 2.50
C SER A 652 8.18 -46.51 1.54
N SER A 653 9.19 -47.39 1.36
CA SER A 653 9.05 -48.57 0.48
C SER A 653 8.02 -49.58 0.99
N LYS A 654 7.90 -49.78 2.31
CA LYS A 654 6.84 -50.62 2.88
C LYS A 654 5.44 -50.16 2.56
N LEU A 655 5.29 -48.83 2.37
CA LEU A 655 4.04 -48.18 1.98
C LEU A 655 3.89 -48.02 0.45
N ARG A 656 4.79 -48.63 -0.33
CA ARG A 656 4.85 -48.51 -1.80
C ARG A 656 5.01 -47.08 -2.28
N MET A 657 5.74 -46.28 -1.52
CA MET A 657 6.03 -44.86 -1.83
C MET A 657 7.51 -44.67 -2.12
N SER A 658 7.87 -43.82 -3.06
CA SER A 658 9.25 -43.43 -3.34
C SER A 658 9.79 -42.41 -2.35
N GLY A 659 8.90 -41.65 -1.68
CA GLY A 659 9.25 -40.69 -0.64
C GLY A 659 8.07 -40.33 0.24
N LEU A 660 8.34 -40.07 1.51
CA LEU A 660 7.35 -39.65 2.50
C LEU A 660 8.00 -38.61 3.41
N SER A 661 7.37 -37.44 3.56
CA SER A 661 7.79 -36.42 4.53
C SER A 661 6.60 -35.76 5.20
N LEU A 662 6.79 -35.34 6.44
CA LEU A 662 5.82 -34.58 7.24
C LEU A 662 6.46 -33.29 7.68
N LYS A 663 5.78 -32.13 7.42
CA LYS A 663 6.24 -30.81 7.85
C LYS A 663 5.16 -30.13 8.67
N PHE A 664 5.52 -29.65 9.86
CA PHE A 664 4.76 -28.68 10.64
C PHE A 664 5.40 -27.30 10.47
N GLN A 665 4.59 -26.28 10.26
CA GLN A 665 5.05 -24.90 10.07
C GLN A 665 4.14 -23.94 10.85
N ALA A 666 4.76 -23.08 11.65
CA ALA A 666 4.14 -21.94 12.28
C ALA A 666 4.66 -20.65 11.62
N THR A 667 3.76 -19.85 11.05
CA THR A 667 4.07 -18.57 10.40
C THR A 667 3.56 -17.42 11.25
N ASN A 668 4.38 -16.38 11.46
CA ASN A 668 4.12 -15.21 12.32
C ASN A 668 3.69 -15.57 13.76
N PRO A 669 4.33 -16.55 14.44
CA PRO A 669 3.84 -17.03 15.73
C PRO A 669 3.87 -15.95 16.82
N PHE A 670 4.88 -15.06 16.85
CA PHE A 670 5.00 -13.99 17.84
C PHE A 670 6.01 -12.91 17.44
N LEU A 671 5.84 -11.73 18.07
CA LEU A 671 6.86 -10.66 18.09
C LEU A 671 7.87 -10.95 19.21
N ILE A 672 9.16 -10.84 18.89
CA ILE A 672 10.26 -10.95 19.85
C ILE A 672 10.50 -9.60 20.52
N TYR A 673 10.41 -8.52 19.74
CA TYR A 673 10.60 -7.15 20.19
C TYR A 673 9.63 -6.20 19.47
N SER A 674 9.09 -5.23 20.19
CA SER A 674 8.40 -4.02 19.69
C SER A 674 8.45 -2.93 20.75
N ASP A 675 8.17 -1.67 20.37
CA ASP A 675 8.13 -0.55 21.31
C ASP A 675 7.04 -0.76 22.38
N LYS A 676 7.38 -0.50 23.65
CA LYS A 676 6.45 -0.63 24.78
C LYS A 676 5.25 0.31 24.70
N LYS A 677 5.38 1.47 24.02
CA LYS A 677 4.25 2.39 23.77
C LYS A 677 3.15 1.75 22.93
N LEU A 678 3.46 0.73 22.12
CA LEU A 678 2.47 -0.02 21.34
C LEU A 678 1.62 -0.96 22.21
N GLN A 679 1.98 -1.18 23.47
CA GLN A 679 1.25 -2.00 24.45
C GLN A 679 0.94 -3.42 23.95
N GLY A 680 1.85 -4.01 23.16
CA GLY A 680 1.71 -5.35 22.59
C GLY A 680 0.94 -5.40 21.26
N GLN A 681 0.48 -4.28 20.75
CA GLN A 681 -0.09 -4.22 19.40
C GLN A 681 1.01 -4.39 18.35
N ASP A 682 0.61 -4.93 17.20
CA ASP A 682 1.52 -5.18 16.09
C ASP A 682 1.94 -3.86 15.41
N PRO A 683 3.25 -3.52 15.36
CA PRO A 683 3.69 -2.28 14.73
C PRO A 683 3.33 -2.19 13.24
N GLU A 684 3.24 -3.31 12.51
CA GLU A 684 2.80 -3.31 11.11
C GLU A 684 1.30 -2.96 10.96
N PHE A 685 0.51 -3.12 12.01
CA PHE A 685 -0.90 -2.71 12.03
C PHE A 685 -1.06 -1.19 11.95
N PHE A 686 -0.21 -0.41 12.59
CA PHE A 686 -0.30 1.05 12.59
C PHE A 686 -0.02 1.69 11.22
N ASN A 687 0.77 1.04 10.37
CA ASN A 687 1.04 1.52 9.01
C ASN A 687 -0.22 1.55 8.12
N THR A 688 -1.30 0.90 8.54
CA THR A 688 -2.59 0.89 7.84
C THR A 688 -3.59 1.90 8.42
N GLY A 689 -3.14 2.81 9.30
CA GLY A 689 -4.01 3.74 10.01
C GLY A 689 -4.89 3.07 11.08
N GLY A 690 -4.52 1.88 11.56
CA GLY A 690 -5.23 1.15 12.60
C GLY A 690 -6.57 0.55 12.19
N VAL A 691 -6.84 0.43 10.89
CA VAL A 691 -8.11 -0.13 10.38
C VAL A 691 -7.99 -1.51 9.75
N ALA A 692 -6.78 -1.98 9.45
CA ALA A 692 -6.56 -3.34 8.96
C ALA A 692 -6.51 -4.37 10.09
N VAL A 693 -6.69 -5.64 9.73
CA VAL A 693 -6.50 -6.75 10.66
C VAL A 693 -5.00 -7.02 10.82
N PRO A 694 -4.49 -7.24 12.05
CA PRO A 694 -3.09 -7.62 12.26
C PRO A 694 -2.74 -8.91 11.52
N MET A 695 -1.45 -9.10 11.26
CA MET A 695 -0.96 -10.27 10.56
C MET A 695 -1.32 -11.58 11.30
N PRO A 696 -2.04 -12.52 10.65
CA PRO A 696 -2.52 -13.71 11.33
C PRO A 696 -1.37 -14.66 11.68
N LYS A 697 -1.51 -15.35 12.82
CA LYS A 697 -0.72 -16.52 13.15
C LYS A 697 -1.28 -17.70 12.35
N GLN A 698 -0.43 -18.40 11.63
CA GLN A 698 -0.85 -19.52 10.79
C GLN A 698 -0.07 -20.77 11.16
N PHE A 699 -0.80 -21.88 11.29
CA PHE A 699 -0.23 -23.21 11.54
C PHE A 699 -0.60 -24.13 10.39
N THR A 700 0.39 -24.79 9.81
CA THR A 700 0.20 -25.65 8.64
C THR A 700 0.87 -27.01 8.90
N LEU A 701 0.13 -28.08 8.63
CA LEU A 701 0.65 -29.43 8.61
C LEU A 701 0.64 -29.94 7.16
N THR A 702 1.79 -30.30 6.64
CA THR A 702 1.96 -30.78 5.26
C THR A 702 2.47 -32.22 5.25
N LEU A 703 1.72 -33.09 4.61
CA LEU A 703 2.16 -34.47 4.27
C LEU A 703 2.51 -34.47 2.78
N ARG A 704 3.76 -34.83 2.47
CA ARG A 704 4.23 -35.02 1.10
C ARG A 704 4.48 -36.50 0.83
N VAL A 705 3.83 -36.99 -0.19
CA VAL A 705 3.94 -38.36 -0.65
C VAL A 705 4.43 -38.33 -2.10
N SER A 706 5.43 -39.18 -2.39
CA SER A 706 5.92 -39.43 -3.76
C SER A 706 5.77 -40.90 -4.08
N PHE A 707 5.23 -41.23 -5.22
CA PHE A 707 5.00 -42.59 -5.71
C PHE A 707 6.04 -42.99 -6.74
#